data_5203032adcca54f4517f5098d14897c6
#
_entry.id   5203032adcca54f4517f5098d14897c6
#
_cell.length_a   1.000
_cell.length_b   1.000
_cell.length_c   1.000
_cell.angle_alpha   90.00
_cell.angle_beta   90.00
_cell.angle_gamma   90.00
#
_symmetry.space_group_name_H-M   'P 1'
#
loop_
_entity.id
_entity.type
_entity.pdbx_description
1 polymer ?
#
loop_
_entity_poly.entity_id
_entity_poly.type
_entity_poly.pdbx_seq_one_letter_code
_entity_poly.pdbx_strand_id
1 'polypeptide(L)'
;MTLRKLLSFSLMMLSTATAFAEGTSSLDLGKPFGFCTLSSRTTNTSYNITGGGCYEYPVPSSVSSSKVITLTSTGKDMRSAIESAISNYSVIIFDGSKGDFILSSKIGMSKVKNKTLIGINNAKLCTTWYATQEIIDALNKAGVPDMSTSGGGGTLPNGTKVTEEAEYNTRKIIIQMTGDTNESYRNAGVFSFSGCENLIIRNLKFQGPGSIDVGGADLLSFVDGTKHCWVDHCDFQDGMDGNFDITVQSDFNTVSWCTFSYTDRSYMHQNTNLIGSSDSEAKTYLNTTFAFNHWGTNCKARMPMARVGKIHMLNNYYTCTTGGNCINPRKNSEFLIEGNYFAKGVKSIFGASGATAVTWKNTNYSVEGKSGESSGSTVTVPYSYTVADASKVPTEVGTYAGATLFNSTSGGGGDDPVDPTPENPETPELVDGNNYIVASGENVYNGKVITCNNITMTYGNDGNWTVGARDAMASEGFSNLAGGNNNPKDASNKNYSASSKNVPTTGTYYVFTPTSSGTLYVASYVYTGKVVYVTENGSAISFKANGTTINSGNSITSGEYDGYITFPVTKGKTYYLFGEATKIKIYGFNFVPEGTGVENVNANLNLNANWNGKVYNLAGQEVDSNYRGIVIINGKKVMR
;
A
#
# COMPACT_ATOMS: atom_id res chain seq x y z
N MET A 1 1.06 38.04 -63.22
CA MET A 1 2.19 37.34 -62.61
C MET A 1 2.09 37.49 -61.11
N THR A 2 1.51 36.53 -60.44
CA THR A 2 1.32 36.59 -58.98
C THR A 2 1.66 35.22 -58.38
N LEU A 3 2.73 35.22 -57.62
CA LEU A 3 3.29 34.04 -56.93
C LEU A 3 2.41 33.67 -55.76
N ARG A 4 1.77 32.51 -55.75
CA ARG A 4 1.09 31.94 -54.59
C ARG A 4 2.11 31.19 -53.73
N LYS A 5 2.33 31.68 -52.49
CA LYS A 5 3.06 30.97 -51.45
C LYS A 5 2.12 29.91 -50.84
N LEU A 6 2.48 28.64 -50.92
CA LEU A 6 1.92 27.58 -50.12
C LEU A 6 2.47 27.72 -48.69
N LEU A 7 1.61 27.96 -47.74
CA LEU A 7 1.89 27.73 -46.32
C LEU A 7 1.47 26.28 -45.98
N SER A 8 2.44 25.42 -45.76
CA SER A 8 2.20 24.13 -45.12
C SER A 8 2.08 24.34 -43.59
N PHE A 9 0.88 24.14 -43.08
CA PHE A 9 0.64 24.02 -41.62
C PHE A 9 1.09 22.63 -41.20
N SER A 10 2.25 22.54 -40.52
CA SER A 10 2.60 21.38 -39.73
C SER A 10 1.79 21.44 -38.43
N LEU A 11 0.81 20.55 -38.32
CA LEU A 11 0.07 20.30 -37.10
C LEU A 11 1.01 19.58 -36.10
N MET A 12 1.64 20.33 -35.23
CA MET A 12 2.42 19.79 -34.12
C MET A 12 1.41 19.28 -33.10
N MET A 13 1.21 17.95 -33.06
CA MET A 13 0.52 17.32 -31.92
C MET A 13 1.38 17.53 -30.69
N LEU A 14 0.96 18.46 -29.85
CA LEU A 14 1.48 18.64 -28.52
C LEU A 14 0.92 17.48 -27.67
N SER A 15 1.70 16.41 -27.53
CA SER A 15 1.41 15.40 -26.52
C SER A 15 1.60 16.07 -25.15
N THR A 16 0.51 16.33 -24.46
CA THR A 16 0.56 16.66 -23.03
C THR A 16 1.09 15.43 -22.31
N ALA A 17 2.38 15.43 -21.97
CA ALA A 17 2.92 14.49 -21.02
C ALA A 17 2.27 14.81 -19.66
N THR A 18 1.36 13.95 -19.21
CA THR A 18 0.88 13.98 -17.83
C THR A 18 2.08 13.66 -16.93
N ALA A 19 2.45 14.60 -16.08
CA ALA A 19 3.45 14.36 -15.06
C ALA A 19 2.86 13.36 -14.06
N PHE A 20 3.53 12.22 -13.90
CA PHE A 20 3.24 11.27 -12.85
C PHE A 20 3.90 11.78 -11.56
N ALA A 21 3.19 11.67 -10.43
CA ALA A 21 3.77 11.96 -9.12
C ALA A 21 4.78 10.84 -8.79
N GLU A 22 6.07 11.16 -8.85
CA GLU A 22 7.12 10.29 -8.37
C GLU A 22 7.32 10.54 -6.87
N GLY A 23 6.64 9.73 -6.04
CA GLY A 23 7.01 9.55 -4.65
C GLY A 23 7.81 8.26 -4.54
N THR A 24 9.13 8.32 -4.66
CA THR A 24 10.01 7.17 -4.38
C THR A 24 10.78 7.40 -3.09
N SER A 25 10.98 6.33 -2.30
CA SER A 25 11.84 6.35 -1.14
C SER A 25 13.27 6.76 -1.50
N SER A 26 13.92 7.49 -0.61
CA SER A 26 15.36 7.75 -0.73
C SER A 26 16.22 6.47 -0.70
N LEU A 27 15.67 5.36 -0.25
CA LEU A 27 16.31 4.05 -0.21
C LEU A 27 16.05 3.21 -1.47
N ASP A 28 15.09 3.61 -2.31
CA ASP A 28 14.80 2.90 -3.56
C ASP A 28 15.88 3.20 -4.60
N LEU A 29 16.47 2.14 -5.12
CA LEU A 29 17.49 2.23 -6.17
C LEU A 29 16.87 2.53 -7.56
N GLY A 30 15.55 2.40 -7.72
CA GLY A 30 14.84 2.58 -8.98
C GLY A 30 15.25 1.60 -10.09
N LYS A 31 15.98 0.53 -9.74
CA LYS A 31 16.56 -0.44 -10.69
C LYS A 31 16.70 -1.83 -10.06
N PRO A 32 16.76 -2.88 -10.88
CA PRO A 32 16.98 -4.23 -10.40
C PRO A 32 18.28 -4.37 -9.59
N PHE A 33 18.23 -5.12 -8.50
CA PHE A 33 19.37 -5.47 -7.65
C PHE A 33 19.17 -6.84 -7.00
N GLY A 34 20.14 -7.31 -6.24
CA GLY A 34 20.03 -8.57 -5.54
C GLY A 34 20.24 -9.78 -6.46
N PHE A 35 19.67 -10.92 -6.09
CA PHE A 35 19.89 -12.15 -6.83
C PHE A 35 19.45 -12.10 -8.29
N CYS A 36 18.43 -11.36 -8.65
CA CYS A 36 17.99 -11.27 -10.05
C CYS A 36 19.06 -10.71 -11.01
N THR A 37 20.05 -10.01 -10.48
CA THR A 37 21.18 -9.45 -11.25
C THR A 37 22.43 -10.35 -11.28
N LEU A 38 22.32 -11.59 -10.84
CA LEU A 38 23.43 -12.54 -10.76
C LEU A 38 23.17 -13.82 -11.56
N SER A 39 24.25 -14.46 -12.02
CA SER A 39 24.25 -15.80 -12.58
C SER A 39 24.98 -16.83 -11.71
N SER A 40 25.41 -16.45 -10.49
CA SER A 40 26.06 -17.32 -9.53
C SER A 40 25.60 -17.01 -8.09
N ARG A 41 25.34 -18.05 -7.31
CA ARG A 41 24.97 -17.90 -5.89
C ARG A 41 26.14 -17.63 -4.96
N THR A 42 27.37 -17.75 -5.45
CA THR A 42 28.60 -17.67 -4.64
C THR A 42 29.58 -16.61 -5.09
N THR A 43 29.48 -16.14 -6.34
CA THR A 43 30.35 -15.11 -6.91
C THR A 43 29.51 -13.96 -7.48
N ASN A 44 30.09 -12.76 -7.48
CA ASN A 44 29.47 -11.57 -8.09
C ASN A 44 29.59 -11.63 -9.62
N THR A 45 29.03 -12.68 -10.22
CA THR A 45 28.94 -12.82 -11.68
C THR A 45 27.63 -12.21 -12.13
N SER A 46 27.70 -11.04 -12.76
CA SER A 46 26.53 -10.27 -13.14
C SER A 46 25.67 -10.93 -14.22
N TYR A 47 24.37 -10.75 -14.09
CA TYR A 47 23.37 -10.98 -15.13
C TYR A 47 22.68 -9.66 -15.42
N ASN A 48 22.55 -9.30 -16.71
CA ASN A 48 21.89 -8.08 -17.10
C ASN A 48 20.38 -8.30 -17.28
N ILE A 49 19.61 -8.05 -16.22
CA ILE A 49 18.16 -8.11 -16.30
C ILE A 49 17.63 -6.87 -17.02
N THR A 50 16.89 -7.07 -18.09
CA THR A 50 16.36 -6.01 -18.96
C THR A 50 14.85 -6.10 -19.18
N GLY A 51 14.23 -7.23 -18.78
CA GLY A 51 12.83 -7.49 -19.08
C GLY A 51 12.54 -7.35 -20.58
N GLY A 52 11.53 -6.59 -20.93
CA GLY A 52 11.17 -6.24 -22.32
C GLY A 52 11.98 -5.11 -22.94
N GLY A 53 13.02 -4.64 -22.25
CA GLY A 53 13.89 -3.54 -22.69
C GLY A 53 13.78 -2.27 -21.86
N CYS A 54 12.91 -2.24 -20.86
CA CYS A 54 12.78 -1.16 -19.87
C CYS A 54 12.08 -1.64 -18.62
N TYR A 55 12.13 -0.84 -17.58
CA TYR A 55 11.37 -1.01 -16.33
C TYR A 55 10.78 0.33 -15.83
N GLU A 56 10.95 1.39 -16.59
CA GLU A 56 10.43 2.73 -16.32
C GLU A 56 9.12 3.00 -17.06
N TYR A 57 8.37 3.97 -16.58
CA TYR A 57 7.26 4.58 -17.27
C TYR A 57 7.35 6.11 -17.12
N PRO A 58 7.21 6.90 -18.21
CA PRO A 58 6.93 6.50 -19.60
C PRO A 58 8.00 5.60 -20.21
N VAL A 59 7.58 4.70 -21.11
CA VAL A 59 8.49 3.79 -21.81
C VAL A 59 9.53 4.60 -22.59
N PRO A 60 10.84 4.35 -22.39
CA PRO A 60 11.88 5.09 -23.09
C PRO A 60 11.79 4.94 -24.63
N SER A 61 12.13 5.99 -25.37
CA SER A 61 12.12 6.00 -26.84
C SER A 61 13.08 4.99 -27.49
N SER A 62 14.03 4.45 -26.73
CA SER A 62 14.91 3.36 -27.14
C SER A 62 14.18 2.02 -27.32
N VAL A 63 13.01 1.85 -26.71
CA VAL A 63 12.15 0.69 -26.91
C VAL A 63 11.22 0.93 -28.09
N SER A 64 11.30 0.09 -29.14
CA SER A 64 10.42 0.23 -30.30
C SER A 64 8.95 0.16 -29.90
N SER A 65 8.15 1.11 -30.38
CA SER A 65 6.70 1.15 -30.11
C SER A 65 5.97 -0.11 -30.59
N SER A 66 6.48 -0.80 -31.62
CA SER A 66 5.91 -2.08 -32.09
C SER A 66 6.05 -3.24 -31.09
N LYS A 67 6.88 -3.07 -30.04
CA LYS A 67 7.07 -4.05 -28.96
C LYS A 67 6.28 -3.71 -27.70
N VAL A 68 5.56 -2.61 -27.69
CA VAL A 68 4.83 -2.08 -26.55
C VAL A 68 3.33 -2.16 -26.80
N ILE A 69 2.57 -2.60 -25.81
CA ILE A 69 1.10 -2.54 -25.82
C ILE A 69 0.60 -1.95 -24.50
N THR A 70 -0.40 -1.10 -24.59
CA THR A 70 -1.17 -0.66 -23.41
C THR A 70 -2.53 -1.35 -23.42
N LEU A 71 -2.85 -2.02 -22.33
CA LEU A 71 -4.15 -2.63 -22.07
C LEU A 71 -4.95 -1.71 -21.14
N THR A 72 -6.23 -1.59 -21.42
CA THR A 72 -7.22 -0.96 -20.53
C THR A 72 -8.33 -1.96 -20.24
N SER A 73 -8.91 -1.89 -19.05
CA SER A 73 -10.02 -2.76 -18.68
C SER A 73 -11.23 -2.54 -19.60
N THR A 74 -11.90 -3.62 -19.95
CA THR A 74 -13.16 -3.62 -20.69
C THR A 74 -14.38 -3.86 -19.79
N GLY A 75 -14.16 -4.04 -18.47
CA GLY A 75 -15.19 -4.48 -17.52
C GLY A 75 -15.63 -5.93 -17.71
N LYS A 76 -14.92 -6.70 -18.57
CA LYS A 76 -15.17 -8.13 -18.84
C LYS A 76 -13.90 -8.92 -18.56
N ASP A 77 -14.01 -10.25 -18.68
CA ASP A 77 -12.84 -11.13 -18.56
C ASP A 77 -11.73 -10.72 -19.55
N MET A 78 -10.59 -10.35 -19.01
CA MET A 78 -9.42 -9.88 -19.76
C MET A 78 -8.36 -10.98 -19.95
N ARG A 79 -8.60 -12.20 -19.46
CA ARG A 79 -7.63 -13.29 -19.45
C ARG A 79 -6.99 -13.51 -20.82
N SER A 80 -7.78 -13.75 -21.84
CA SER A 80 -7.26 -14.02 -23.21
C SER A 80 -6.53 -12.84 -23.82
N ALA A 81 -6.97 -11.60 -23.56
CA ALA A 81 -6.31 -10.40 -24.05
C ALA A 81 -4.92 -10.21 -23.42
N ILE A 82 -4.81 -10.45 -22.11
CA ILE A 82 -3.55 -10.36 -21.37
C ILE A 82 -2.59 -11.47 -21.80
N GLU A 83 -3.06 -12.71 -21.91
CA GLU A 83 -2.28 -13.86 -22.40
C GLU A 83 -1.70 -13.61 -23.81
N SER A 84 -2.53 -13.08 -24.70
CA SER A 84 -2.11 -12.68 -26.05
C SER A 84 -1.08 -11.53 -26.02
N ALA A 85 -1.28 -10.53 -25.17
CA ALA A 85 -0.35 -9.41 -25.04
C ALA A 85 1.03 -9.88 -24.55
N ILE A 86 1.08 -10.71 -23.50
CA ILE A 86 2.35 -11.27 -22.97
C ILE A 86 3.05 -12.12 -24.04
N SER A 87 2.30 -12.87 -24.83
CA SER A 87 2.88 -13.70 -25.91
C SER A 87 3.51 -12.85 -27.03
N ASN A 88 2.86 -11.77 -27.44
CA ASN A 88 3.21 -11.04 -28.67
C ASN A 88 4.06 -9.78 -28.43
N TYR A 89 4.03 -9.17 -27.25
CA TYR A 89 4.73 -7.91 -26.95
C TYR A 89 5.83 -8.11 -25.92
N SER A 90 6.81 -7.22 -25.90
CA SER A 90 7.90 -7.23 -24.93
C SER A 90 7.55 -6.43 -23.68
N VAL A 91 6.88 -5.28 -23.86
CA VAL A 91 6.42 -4.40 -22.77
C VAL A 91 4.90 -4.34 -22.79
N ILE A 92 4.29 -4.73 -21.68
CA ILE A 92 2.85 -4.74 -21.47
C ILE A 92 2.53 -3.74 -20.37
N ILE A 93 1.80 -2.69 -20.72
CA ILE A 93 1.35 -1.66 -19.79
C ILE A 93 -0.10 -1.95 -19.45
N PHE A 94 -0.39 -2.04 -18.17
CA PHE A 94 -1.74 -2.15 -17.65
C PHE A 94 -2.17 -0.77 -17.16
N ASP A 95 -3.13 -0.15 -17.82
CA ASP A 95 -3.67 1.15 -17.44
C ASP A 95 -4.99 0.98 -16.68
N GLY A 96 -4.95 1.24 -15.37
CA GLY A 96 -6.10 1.12 -14.47
C GLY A 96 -7.14 2.24 -14.60
N SER A 97 -6.92 3.24 -15.46
CA SER A 97 -7.83 4.38 -15.62
C SER A 97 -9.27 4.03 -16.05
N LYS A 98 -9.49 2.79 -16.51
CA LYS A 98 -10.81 2.26 -16.93
C LYS A 98 -11.34 1.15 -16.01
N GLY A 99 -10.75 1.01 -14.81
CA GLY A 99 -11.15 0.02 -13.81
C GLY A 99 -10.29 -1.25 -13.83
N ASP A 100 -10.71 -2.23 -13.04
CA ASP A 100 -9.98 -3.45 -12.76
C ASP A 100 -9.92 -4.42 -13.95
N PHE A 101 -8.79 -5.13 -14.07
CA PHE A 101 -8.60 -6.21 -15.03
C PHE A 101 -9.16 -7.51 -14.44
N ILE A 102 -10.35 -7.88 -14.84
CA ILE A 102 -11.06 -9.06 -14.33
C ILE A 102 -10.55 -10.33 -15.01
N LEU A 103 -10.27 -11.36 -14.21
CA LEU A 103 -9.79 -12.66 -14.68
C LEU A 103 -10.72 -13.77 -14.22
N SER A 104 -11.24 -14.56 -15.16
CA SER A 104 -12.06 -15.74 -14.84
C SER A 104 -11.23 -16.89 -14.24
N SER A 105 -9.94 -16.94 -14.50
CA SER A 105 -8.97 -17.88 -13.94
C SER A 105 -7.55 -17.40 -14.15
N LYS A 106 -6.58 -17.99 -13.43
CA LYS A 106 -5.16 -17.64 -13.58
C LYS A 106 -4.65 -17.79 -15.01
N ILE A 107 -3.70 -16.96 -15.39
CA ILE A 107 -2.99 -17.01 -16.66
C ILE A 107 -1.69 -17.80 -16.45
N GLY A 108 -1.58 -18.95 -17.14
CA GLY A 108 -0.37 -19.76 -17.15
C GLY A 108 0.50 -19.41 -18.35
N MET A 109 1.72 -18.93 -18.11
CA MET A 109 2.71 -18.63 -19.15
C MET A 109 3.89 -19.57 -19.04
N SER A 110 4.26 -20.21 -20.14
CA SER A 110 5.38 -21.16 -20.15
C SER A 110 6.49 -20.70 -21.08
N LYS A 111 7.74 -20.75 -20.58
CA LYS A 111 8.98 -20.48 -21.33
C LYS A 111 9.03 -19.11 -22.00
N VAL A 112 8.26 -18.14 -21.54
CA VAL A 112 8.35 -16.76 -22.02
C VAL A 112 9.61 -16.08 -21.46
N LYS A 113 10.21 -15.22 -22.27
CA LYS A 113 11.44 -14.51 -21.90
C LYS A 113 11.35 -13.04 -22.28
N ASN A 114 12.14 -12.23 -21.57
CA ASN A 114 12.33 -10.82 -21.89
C ASN A 114 11.00 -10.05 -21.92
N LYS A 115 10.28 -10.06 -20.79
CA LYS A 115 9.00 -9.36 -20.66
C LYS A 115 9.04 -8.36 -19.52
N THR A 116 8.41 -7.21 -19.75
CA THR A 116 8.12 -6.22 -18.71
C THR A 116 6.61 -6.01 -18.63
N LEU A 117 6.05 -6.17 -17.44
CA LEU A 117 4.67 -5.91 -17.11
C LEU A 117 4.65 -4.71 -16.14
N ILE A 118 4.06 -3.59 -16.55
CA ILE A 118 4.02 -2.35 -15.76
C ILE A 118 2.57 -1.94 -15.54
N GLY A 119 2.21 -1.66 -14.29
CA GLY A 119 0.95 -1.03 -13.93
C GLY A 119 1.07 0.49 -13.88
N ILE A 120 0.08 1.19 -14.39
CA ILE A 120 -0.10 2.64 -14.26
C ILE A 120 -1.53 2.93 -13.80
N ASN A 121 -1.75 4.10 -13.19
CA ASN A 121 -3.09 4.54 -12.79
C ASN A 121 -3.81 3.50 -11.89
N ASN A 122 -3.11 2.99 -10.88
CA ASN A 122 -3.64 1.98 -9.94
C ASN A 122 -4.11 0.68 -10.60
N ALA A 123 -3.44 0.21 -11.65
CA ALA A 123 -3.82 -1.00 -12.36
C ALA A 123 -3.92 -2.21 -11.43
N LYS A 124 -5.11 -2.79 -11.35
CA LYS A 124 -5.43 -3.94 -10.49
C LYS A 124 -5.93 -5.12 -11.32
N LEU A 125 -5.31 -6.29 -11.11
CA LEU A 125 -5.76 -7.56 -11.67
C LEU A 125 -6.47 -8.34 -10.56
N CYS A 126 -7.72 -8.73 -10.80
CA CYS A 126 -8.54 -9.40 -9.80
C CYS A 126 -9.27 -10.61 -10.36
N THR A 127 -9.56 -11.55 -9.46
CA THR A 127 -10.29 -12.78 -9.78
C THR A 127 -11.79 -12.61 -9.53
N THR A 128 -12.61 -13.43 -10.17
CA THR A 128 -14.09 -13.34 -10.08
C THR A 128 -14.70 -14.20 -9.00
N TRP A 129 -14.01 -15.26 -8.57
CA TRP A 129 -14.53 -16.15 -7.53
C TRP A 129 -14.21 -15.60 -6.13
N TYR A 130 -15.07 -15.86 -5.18
CA TYR A 130 -14.85 -15.64 -3.74
C TYR A 130 -15.71 -16.61 -2.91
N ALA A 131 -15.27 -16.91 -1.68
CA ALA A 131 -16.07 -17.69 -0.74
C ALA A 131 -17.22 -16.83 -0.22
N THR A 132 -18.47 -17.26 -0.48
CA THR A 132 -19.65 -16.57 0.05
C THR A 132 -19.78 -16.76 1.57
N GLN A 133 -20.56 -15.90 2.24
CA GLN A 133 -20.79 -16.03 3.67
C GLN A 133 -21.41 -17.40 4.03
N GLU A 134 -22.26 -17.96 3.17
CA GLU A 134 -22.87 -19.28 3.37
C GLU A 134 -21.81 -20.40 3.37
N ILE A 135 -20.79 -20.30 2.50
CA ILE A 135 -19.67 -21.24 2.50
C ILE A 135 -18.88 -21.10 3.81
N ILE A 136 -18.55 -19.89 4.22
CA ILE A 136 -17.82 -19.61 5.46
C ILE A 136 -18.60 -20.14 6.68
N ASP A 137 -19.90 -19.92 6.75
CA ASP A 137 -20.76 -20.41 7.82
C ASP A 137 -20.82 -21.95 7.87
N ALA A 138 -20.84 -22.61 6.70
CA ALA A 138 -20.78 -24.04 6.62
C ALA A 138 -19.44 -24.62 7.10
N LEU A 139 -18.33 -23.96 6.78
CA LEU A 139 -17.00 -24.33 7.25
C LEU A 139 -16.88 -24.15 8.77
N ASN A 140 -17.37 -23.04 9.31
CA ASN A 140 -17.41 -22.79 10.75
C ASN A 140 -18.25 -23.85 11.48
N LYS A 141 -19.43 -24.15 10.95
CA LYS A 141 -20.32 -25.19 11.52
C LYS A 141 -19.69 -26.57 11.50
N ALA A 142 -18.90 -26.88 10.47
CA ALA A 142 -18.19 -28.15 10.37
C ALA A 142 -16.91 -28.20 11.24
N GLY A 143 -16.51 -27.07 11.84
CA GLY A 143 -15.31 -27.01 12.68
C GLY A 143 -14.01 -27.22 11.90
N VAL A 144 -13.95 -26.78 10.62
CA VAL A 144 -12.76 -26.92 9.79
C VAL A 144 -11.63 -26.09 10.41
N PRO A 145 -10.44 -26.69 10.66
CA PRO A 145 -9.35 -25.96 11.29
C PRO A 145 -8.75 -24.91 10.37
N ASP A 146 -8.29 -23.79 10.95
CA ASP A 146 -7.67 -22.66 10.23
C ASP A 146 -6.35 -23.05 9.49
N MET A 147 -5.64 -24.04 10.00
CA MET A 147 -4.40 -24.55 9.39
C MET A 147 -4.43 -26.08 9.31
N SER A 148 -4.05 -26.59 8.15
CA SER A 148 -3.94 -28.04 7.93
C SER A 148 -2.93 -28.70 8.85
N THR A 149 -3.35 -29.82 9.41
CA THR A 149 -2.44 -30.83 9.98
C THR A 149 -2.35 -31.99 9.00
N SER A 150 -1.16 -32.57 8.84
CA SER A 150 -0.98 -33.75 7.99
C SER A 150 -1.83 -34.93 8.49
N GLY A 151 -2.61 -35.54 7.62
CA GLY A 151 -3.54 -36.65 7.91
C GLY A 151 -5.00 -36.19 8.00
N GLY A 152 -5.91 -37.13 8.17
CA GLY A 152 -7.35 -36.85 8.28
C GLY A 152 -8.09 -36.57 6.97
N GLY A 153 -7.37 -36.59 5.83
CA GLY A 153 -7.97 -36.38 4.51
C GLY A 153 -8.89 -37.50 4.04
N GLY A 154 -9.33 -37.41 2.80
CA GLY A 154 -10.27 -38.37 2.22
C GLY A 154 -10.35 -38.34 0.70
N THR A 155 -11.36 -38.97 0.14
CA THR A 155 -11.63 -38.94 -1.30
C THR A 155 -12.85 -38.07 -1.56
N LEU A 156 -12.67 -37.05 -2.39
CA LEU A 156 -13.73 -36.13 -2.80
C LEU A 156 -14.76 -36.80 -3.72
N PRO A 157 -15.96 -36.22 -3.91
CA PRO A 157 -16.97 -36.72 -4.82
C PRO A 157 -16.50 -36.93 -6.26
N ASN A 158 -15.53 -36.17 -6.72
CA ASN A 158 -14.92 -36.29 -8.05
C ASN A 158 -13.80 -37.35 -8.13
N GLY A 159 -13.54 -38.11 -7.04
CA GLY A 159 -12.53 -39.17 -6.97
C GLY A 159 -11.14 -38.67 -6.60
N THR A 160 -10.90 -37.36 -6.41
CA THR A 160 -9.61 -36.81 -5.99
C THR A 160 -9.30 -37.18 -4.54
N LYS A 161 -8.09 -37.70 -4.29
CA LYS A 161 -7.60 -37.93 -2.94
C LYS A 161 -6.94 -36.66 -2.40
N VAL A 162 -7.34 -36.26 -1.19
CA VAL A 162 -6.77 -35.15 -0.43
C VAL A 162 -6.20 -35.71 0.88
N THR A 163 -4.98 -35.37 1.23
CA THR A 163 -4.28 -35.94 2.38
C THR A 163 -4.47 -35.14 3.67
N GLU A 164 -4.78 -33.87 3.56
CA GLU A 164 -4.92 -32.98 4.70
C GLU A 164 -6.40 -32.73 5.03
N GLU A 165 -6.72 -32.76 6.33
CA GLU A 165 -8.12 -32.73 6.81
C GLU A 165 -8.81 -31.40 6.46
N ALA A 166 -8.16 -30.28 6.70
CA ALA A 166 -8.75 -28.96 6.45
C ALA A 166 -9.05 -28.78 4.96
N GLU A 167 -8.08 -29.08 4.09
CA GLU A 167 -8.26 -29.02 2.64
C GLU A 167 -9.39 -29.96 2.17
N TYR A 168 -9.41 -31.20 2.66
CA TYR A 168 -10.43 -32.17 2.29
C TYR A 168 -11.84 -31.69 2.67
N ASN A 169 -12.03 -31.27 3.92
CA ASN A 169 -13.34 -30.84 4.42
C ASN A 169 -13.80 -29.57 3.70
N THR A 170 -12.90 -28.61 3.48
CA THR A 170 -13.20 -27.37 2.76
C THR A 170 -13.66 -27.64 1.34
N ARG A 171 -12.89 -28.40 0.57
CA ARG A 171 -13.23 -28.77 -0.82
C ARG A 171 -14.52 -29.54 -0.91
N LYS A 172 -14.71 -30.51 -0.02
CA LYS A 172 -15.97 -31.31 0.06
C LYS A 172 -17.19 -30.42 0.29
N ILE A 173 -17.11 -29.49 1.22
CA ILE A 173 -18.22 -28.57 1.54
C ILE A 173 -18.51 -27.66 0.33
N ILE A 174 -17.48 -27.08 -0.30
CA ILE A 174 -17.68 -26.23 -1.48
C ILE A 174 -18.32 -26.99 -2.62
N ILE A 175 -17.84 -28.20 -2.93
CA ILE A 175 -18.47 -29.07 -3.97
C ILE A 175 -19.92 -29.36 -3.64
N GLN A 176 -20.24 -29.68 -2.39
CA GLN A 176 -21.61 -29.97 -1.98
C GLN A 176 -22.55 -28.76 -2.10
N MET A 177 -22.05 -27.57 -1.82
CA MET A 177 -22.85 -26.34 -1.85
C MET A 177 -23.01 -25.77 -3.26
N THR A 178 -21.98 -25.86 -4.08
CA THR A 178 -21.94 -25.23 -5.42
C THR A 178 -22.29 -26.18 -6.55
N GLY A 179 -22.12 -27.48 -6.33
CA GLY A 179 -22.22 -28.51 -7.39
C GLY A 179 -21.00 -28.52 -8.33
N ASP A 180 -19.97 -27.68 -8.09
CA ASP A 180 -18.78 -27.63 -8.93
C ASP A 180 -17.82 -28.79 -8.61
N THR A 181 -18.09 -29.95 -9.23
CA THR A 181 -17.22 -31.13 -9.11
C THR A 181 -15.90 -30.98 -9.86
N ASN A 182 -15.75 -30.01 -10.77
CA ASN A 182 -14.51 -29.71 -11.46
C ASN A 182 -13.57 -28.80 -10.62
N GLU A 183 -14.11 -28.26 -9.53
CA GLU A 183 -13.35 -27.37 -8.63
C GLU A 183 -12.70 -26.19 -9.37
N SER A 184 -13.43 -25.58 -10.30
CA SER A 184 -12.93 -24.49 -11.15
C SER A 184 -12.46 -23.28 -10.34
N TYR A 185 -13.07 -23.06 -9.16
CA TYR A 185 -12.70 -22.03 -8.20
C TYR A 185 -11.22 -22.09 -7.76
N ARG A 186 -10.60 -23.28 -7.72
CA ARG A 186 -9.19 -23.44 -7.34
C ARG A 186 -8.22 -22.75 -8.31
N ASN A 187 -8.68 -22.33 -9.48
CA ASN A 187 -7.88 -21.55 -10.43
C ASN A 187 -7.99 -20.02 -10.25
N ALA A 188 -8.55 -19.55 -9.15
CA ALA A 188 -8.70 -18.13 -8.87
C ALA A 188 -7.38 -17.47 -8.40
N GLY A 189 -6.35 -17.52 -9.23
CA GLY A 189 -5.09 -16.81 -9.13
C GLY A 189 -4.93 -15.80 -10.28
N VAL A 190 -3.78 -15.13 -10.38
CA VAL A 190 -3.53 -14.16 -11.45
C VAL A 190 -2.51 -14.69 -12.46
N PHE A 191 -1.26 -14.92 -12.05
CA PHE A 191 -0.22 -15.41 -12.95
C PHE A 191 0.52 -16.64 -12.42
N SER A 192 0.84 -17.57 -13.31
CA SER A 192 1.82 -18.62 -13.09
C SER A 192 2.82 -18.63 -14.24
N PHE A 193 4.10 -18.37 -13.94
CA PHE A 193 5.19 -18.38 -14.90
C PHE A 193 6.02 -19.65 -14.70
N SER A 194 6.10 -20.52 -15.73
CA SER A 194 6.79 -21.81 -15.71
C SER A 194 7.95 -21.80 -16.70
N GLY A 195 9.18 -22.01 -16.22
CA GLY A 195 10.39 -22.01 -17.05
C GLY A 195 10.68 -20.70 -17.75
N CYS A 196 10.23 -19.59 -17.20
CA CYS A 196 10.37 -18.25 -17.76
C CYS A 196 11.71 -17.61 -17.34
N GLU A 197 12.14 -16.56 -18.06
CA GLU A 197 13.43 -15.91 -17.80
C GLU A 197 13.40 -14.41 -18.16
N ASN A 198 14.09 -13.61 -17.34
CA ASN A 198 14.23 -12.18 -17.54
C ASN A 198 12.87 -11.46 -17.60
N LEU A 199 12.13 -11.59 -16.48
CA LEU A 199 10.83 -10.94 -16.32
C LEU A 199 10.94 -9.77 -15.35
N ILE A 200 10.28 -8.66 -15.67
CA ILE A 200 10.07 -7.53 -14.78
C ILE A 200 8.56 -7.34 -14.60
N ILE A 201 8.11 -7.38 -13.34
CA ILE A 201 6.71 -7.14 -12.97
C ILE A 201 6.73 -5.98 -11.98
N ARG A 202 6.16 -4.85 -12.37
CA ARG A 202 6.33 -3.61 -11.60
C ARG A 202 5.02 -2.83 -11.49
N ASN A 203 4.77 -2.32 -10.28
CA ASN A 203 3.67 -1.41 -9.96
C ASN A 203 2.27 -1.93 -10.30
N LEU A 204 2.03 -3.21 -10.02
CA LEU A 204 0.74 -3.87 -10.25
C LEU A 204 0.08 -4.25 -8.92
N LYS A 205 -1.24 -4.12 -8.85
CA LYS A 205 -2.06 -4.63 -7.75
C LYS A 205 -2.64 -5.99 -8.14
N PHE A 206 -2.49 -6.97 -7.26
CA PHE A 206 -3.05 -8.32 -7.40
C PHE A 206 -4.05 -8.55 -6.28
N GLN A 207 -5.30 -8.82 -6.62
CA GLN A 207 -6.35 -9.12 -5.66
C GLN A 207 -6.99 -10.48 -5.92
N GLY A 208 -6.94 -11.33 -4.91
CA GLY A 208 -7.48 -12.67 -4.96
C GLY A 208 -8.90 -12.79 -4.40
N PRO A 209 -9.37 -14.03 -4.30
CA PRO A 209 -10.73 -14.35 -3.85
C PRO A 209 -10.87 -14.32 -2.31
N GLY A 210 -9.78 -14.12 -1.59
CA GLY A 210 -9.68 -14.44 -0.18
C GLY A 210 -9.03 -15.80 0.05
N SER A 211 -8.23 -15.91 1.08
CA SER A 211 -7.53 -17.14 1.43
C SER A 211 -8.49 -18.17 2.00
N ILE A 212 -8.41 -19.39 1.46
CA ILE A 212 -9.20 -20.56 1.87
C ILE A 212 -8.42 -21.83 1.54
N ASP A 213 -8.39 -22.79 2.44
CA ASP A 213 -7.58 -24.00 2.28
C ASP A 213 -8.23 -25.00 1.30
N VAL A 214 -7.84 -24.91 0.06
CA VAL A 214 -8.35 -25.76 -1.03
C VAL A 214 -7.22 -26.29 -1.95
N GLY A 215 -5.94 -26.04 -1.61
CA GLY A 215 -4.82 -26.29 -2.51
C GLY A 215 -5.01 -25.57 -3.83
N GLY A 216 -5.40 -24.31 -3.78
CA GLY A 216 -5.77 -23.48 -4.92
C GLY A 216 -4.58 -22.81 -5.59
N ALA A 217 -4.84 -21.75 -6.35
CA ALA A 217 -3.82 -20.97 -7.01
C ALA A 217 -3.35 -19.80 -6.14
N ASP A 218 -2.04 -19.51 -6.19
CA ASP A 218 -1.49 -18.26 -5.71
C ASP A 218 -1.86 -17.09 -6.62
N LEU A 219 -1.68 -15.86 -6.14
CA LEU A 219 -1.80 -14.68 -7.01
C LEU A 219 -0.69 -14.64 -8.04
N LEU A 220 0.54 -14.93 -7.62
CA LEU A 220 1.69 -15.06 -8.50
C LEU A 220 2.48 -16.31 -8.13
N SER A 221 2.85 -17.11 -9.12
CA SER A 221 3.74 -18.25 -8.91
C SER A 221 4.87 -18.26 -9.92
N PHE A 222 6.10 -18.43 -9.45
CA PHE A 222 7.27 -18.78 -10.27
C PHE A 222 7.60 -20.24 -10.06
N VAL A 223 7.54 -21.03 -11.12
CA VAL A 223 7.73 -22.48 -11.07
C VAL A 223 8.65 -22.99 -12.20
N ASP A 224 9.10 -24.23 -12.10
CA ASP A 224 9.82 -24.96 -13.14
C ASP A 224 11.07 -24.24 -13.67
N GLY A 225 11.86 -23.66 -12.79
CA GLY A 225 13.10 -22.99 -13.18
C GLY A 225 12.92 -21.56 -13.71
N THR A 226 11.83 -20.91 -13.41
CA THR A 226 11.63 -19.46 -13.68
C THR A 226 12.69 -18.64 -12.96
N LYS A 227 13.46 -17.82 -13.68
CA LYS A 227 14.64 -17.18 -13.14
C LYS A 227 14.92 -15.78 -13.69
N HIS A 228 15.80 -15.06 -12.98
CA HIS A 228 16.18 -13.68 -13.28
C HIS A 228 14.94 -12.79 -13.40
N CYS A 229 14.08 -12.85 -12.39
CA CYS A 229 12.87 -12.08 -12.33
C CYS A 229 12.95 -11.02 -11.24
N TRP A 230 12.47 -9.83 -11.55
CA TRP A 230 12.34 -8.73 -10.61
C TRP A 230 10.87 -8.35 -10.47
N VAL A 231 10.33 -8.55 -9.25
CA VAL A 231 8.98 -8.14 -8.87
C VAL A 231 9.12 -6.96 -7.93
N ASP A 232 8.59 -5.82 -8.32
CA ASP A 232 8.91 -4.56 -7.66
C ASP A 232 7.68 -3.65 -7.54
N HIS A 233 7.51 -3.02 -6.38
CA HIS A 233 6.39 -2.13 -6.12
C HIS A 233 5.03 -2.74 -6.51
N CYS A 234 4.76 -3.95 -6.04
CA CYS A 234 3.48 -4.62 -6.30
C CYS A 234 2.70 -4.82 -5.00
N ASP A 235 1.37 -4.74 -5.08
CA ASP A 235 0.47 -5.11 -4.00
C ASP A 235 -0.06 -6.52 -4.21
N PHE A 236 0.00 -7.34 -3.17
CA PHE A 236 -0.56 -8.69 -3.17
C PHE A 236 -1.57 -8.82 -2.03
N GLN A 237 -2.84 -9.01 -2.38
CA GLN A 237 -3.92 -9.07 -1.41
C GLN A 237 -4.83 -10.27 -1.65
N ASP A 238 -5.14 -11.02 -0.58
CA ASP A 238 -6.16 -12.07 -0.58
C ASP A 238 -5.92 -13.24 -1.54
N GLY A 239 -4.67 -13.69 -1.68
CA GLY A 239 -4.36 -14.91 -2.44
C GLY A 239 -5.06 -16.14 -1.85
N MET A 240 -5.56 -17.04 -2.71
CA MET A 240 -6.32 -18.21 -2.28
C MET A 240 -5.48 -19.21 -1.48
N ASP A 241 -4.34 -19.66 -2.03
CA ASP A 241 -3.38 -20.54 -1.36
C ASP A 241 -2.20 -19.75 -0.78
N GLY A 242 -1.68 -18.81 -1.57
CA GLY A 242 -0.63 -17.88 -1.19
C GLY A 242 -0.67 -16.60 -2.00
N ASN A 243 0.09 -15.60 -1.58
CA ASN A 243 0.18 -14.36 -2.34
C ASN A 243 1.23 -14.46 -3.44
N PHE A 244 2.43 -14.98 -3.13
CA PHE A 244 3.47 -15.12 -4.13
C PHE A 244 4.45 -16.24 -3.77
N ASP A 245 4.45 -17.31 -4.54
CA ASP A 245 5.27 -18.49 -4.33
C ASP A 245 6.38 -18.64 -5.38
N ILE A 246 7.57 -19.08 -4.96
CA ILE A 246 8.72 -19.34 -5.81
C ILE A 246 9.19 -20.77 -5.54
N THR A 247 8.94 -21.67 -6.49
CA THR A 247 9.12 -23.11 -6.25
C THR A 247 9.72 -23.82 -7.46
N VAL A 248 9.95 -25.11 -7.32
CA VAL A 248 10.41 -26.03 -8.39
C VAL A 248 11.62 -25.47 -9.14
N GLN A 249 12.75 -25.32 -8.43
CA GLN A 249 14.03 -24.87 -8.99
C GLN A 249 14.04 -23.46 -9.61
N SER A 250 13.04 -22.65 -9.38
CA SER A 250 13.06 -21.23 -9.75
C SER A 250 14.21 -20.54 -9.03
N ASP A 251 14.93 -19.63 -9.72
CA ASP A 251 16.19 -19.15 -9.18
C ASP A 251 16.51 -17.71 -9.55
N PHE A 252 17.44 -17.09 -8.81
CA PHE A 252 17.90 -15.73 -9.06
C PHE A 252 16.75 -14.73 -9.21
N ASN A 253 15.89 -14.64 -8.20
CA ASN A 253 14.77 -13.71 -8.19
C ASN A 253 14.94 -12.62 -7.13
N THR A 254 14.36 -11.46 -7.35
CA THR A 254 14.27 -10.39 -6.36
C THR A 254 12.84 -9.90 -6.25
N VAL A 255 12.37 -9.77 -5.01
CA VAL A 255 11.09 -9.20 -4.63
C VAL A 255 11.39 -7.97 -3.79
N SER A 256 11.03 -6.79 -4.27
CA SER A 256 11.37 -5.54 -3.60
C SER A 256 10.19 -4.57 -3.58
N TRP A 257 10.10 -3.80 -2.51
CA TRP A 257 9.08 -2.76 -2.35
C TRP A 257 7.65 -3.25 -2.56
N CYS A 258 7.36 -4.53 -2.30
CA CYS A 258 6.03 -5.11 -2.43
C CYS A 258 5.28 -5.09 -1.10
N THR A 259 3.94 -5.00 -1.14
CA THR A 259 3.08 -5.19 0.02
C THR A 259 2.36 -6.53 -0.06
N PHE A 260 2.14 -7.14 1.10
CA PHE A 260 1.40 -8.38 1.26
C PHE A 260 0.39 -8.23 2.37
N SER A 261 -0.87 -8.57 2.09
CA SER A 261 -1.95 -8.43 3.07
C SER A 261 -3.08 -9.42 2.81
N TYR A 262 -3.97 -9.53 3.81
CA TYR A 262 -5.24 -10.25 3.71
C TYR A 262 -6.33 -9.41 4.37
N THR A 263 -7.48 -9.32 3.72
CA THR A 263 -8.67 -8.65 4.26
C THR A 263 -9.58 -9.63 5.00
N ASP A 264 -10.73 -9.17 5.48
CA ASP A 264 -11.77 -10.02 6.08
C ASP A 264 -12.41 -10.98 5.07
N ARG A 265 -12.13 -10.83 3.77
CA ARG A 265 -12.47 -11.82 2.73
C ARG A 265 -11.73 -13.14 2.92
N SER A 266 -10.56 -13.11 3.55
CA SER A 266 -9.72 -14.28 3.83
C SER A 266 -10.16 -14.96 5.12
N TYR A 267 -10.69 -16.17 5.00
CA TYR A 267 -11.25 -16.93 6.11
C TYR A 267 -10.17 -17.71 6.90
N MET A 268 -9.26 -18.41 6.20
CA MET A 268 -8.25 -19.29 6.78
C MET A 268 -7.04 -19.36 5.83
N HIS A 269 -5.94 -20.02 6.24
CA HIS A 269 -4.77 -20.28 5.38
C HIS A 269 -4.06 -19.01 4.86
N GLN A 270 -3.99 -17.94 5.67
CA GLN A 270 -3.33 -16.68 5.26
C GLN A 270 -1.80 -16.84 5.26
N ASN A 271 -1.30 -17.67 4.34
CA ASN A 271 0.12 -17.94 4.10
C ASN A 271 0.63 -17.08 2.92
N THR A 272 1.74 -16.37 3.10
CA THR A 272 2.10 -15.30 2.17
C THR A 272 3.03 -15.74 1.05
N ASN A 273 4.23 -16.27 1.41
CA ASN A 273 5.27 -16.60 0.43
C ASN A 273 5.94 -17.94 0.75
N LEU A 274 5.84 -18.91 -0.16
CA LEU A 274 6.53 -20.18 -0.06
C LEU A 274 7.71 -20.22 -1.03
N ILE A 275 8.89 -20.54 -0.51
CA ILE A 275 10.10 -20.78 -1.29
C ILE A 275 10.45 -22.26 -1.19
N GLY A 276 10.20 -22.99 -2.30
CA GLY A 276 10.35 -24.44 -2.37
C GLY A 276 9.13 -25.21 -1.91
N SER A 277 8.54 -25.99 -2.84
CA SER A 277 7.36 -26.82 -2.61
C SER A 277 7.67 -28.13 -1.88
N SER A 278 8.93 -28.60 -1.97
CA SER A 278 9.36 -29.88 -1.39
C SER A 278 10.69 -29.76 -0.64
N ASP A 279 10.80 -30.54 0.43
CA ASP A 279 12.07 -30.71 1.18
C ASP A 279 13.16 -31.39 0.35
N SER A 280 12.83 -32.01 -0.76
CA SER A 280 13.74 -32.69 -1.68
C SER A 280 14.23 -31.83 -2.84
N GLU A 281 13.80 -30.58 -2.95
CA GLU A 281 14.34 -29.67 -3.97
C GLU A 281 15.85 -29.46 -3.81
N ALA A 282 16.53 -29.23 -4.93
CA ALA A 282 17.99 -29.10 -4.92
C ALA A 282 18.43 -27.81 -4.22
N LYS A 283 19.37 -27.93 -3.26
CA LYS A 283 19.84 -26.86 -2.37
C LYS A 283 20.43 -25.64 -3.08
N THR A 284 20.82 -25.77 -4.34
CA THR A 284 21.52 -24.72 -5.10
C THR A 284 20.59 -23.73 -5.79
N TYR A 285 19.31 -24.08 -5.93
CA TYR A 285 18.28 -23.22 -6.53
C TYR A 285 17.55 -22.37 -5.50
N LEU A 286 16.57 -21.60 -5.94
CA LEU A 286 15.69 -20.76 -5.14
C LEU A 286 16.42 -19.61 -4.43
N ASN A 287 17.53 -19.12 -5.02
CA ASN A 287 18.24 -17.97 -4.47
C ASN A 287 17.42 -16.71 -4.68
N THR A 288 16.95 -16.09 -3.59
CA THR A 288 15.97 -15.01 -3.65
C THR A 288 16.34 -13.88 -2.69
N THR A 289 16.20 -12.64 -3.17
CA THR A 289 16.27 -11.43 -2.34
C THR A 289 14.86 -10.91 -2.05
N PHE A 290 14.54 -10.70 -0.77
CA PHE A 290 13.39 -9.96 -0.31
C PHE A 290 13.88 -8.69 0.35
N ALA A 291 13.59 -7.52 -0.26
CA ALA A 291 14.10 -6.25 0.25
C ALA A 291 13.04 -5.16 0.24
N PHE A 292 12.95 -4.42 1.33
CA PHE A 292 12.02 -3.30 1.47
C PHE A 292 10.55 -3.68 1.27
N ASN A 293 10.17 -4.93 1.57
CA ASN A 293 8.78 -5.37 1.47
C ASN A 293 8.04 -5.14 2.79
N HIS A 294 6.72 -5.00 2.70
CA HIS A 294 5.84 -4.84 3.85
C HIS A 294 4.87 -6.03 3.95
N TRP A 295 4.94 -6.77 5.06
CA TRP A 295 3.93 -7.76 5.43
C TRP A 295 3.00 -7.17 6.48
N GLY A 296 1.78 -6.86 6.04
CA GLY A 296 0.79 -6.10 6.77
C GLY A 296 -0.35 -6.94 7.33
N THR A 297 -1.54 -6.38 7.26
CA THR A 297 -2.76 -6.86 7.89
C THR A 297 -3.03 -8.33 7.59
N ASN A 298 -3.37 -9.09 8.63
CA ASN A 298 -3.80 -10.49 8.60
C ASN A 298 -2.84 -11.49 7.92
N CYS A 299 -1.59 -11.11 7.60
CA CYS A 299 -0.58 -12.11 7.25
C CYS A 299 -0.29 -12.99 8.47
N LYS A 300 -0.49 -14.32 8.36
CA LYS A 300 -0.34 -15.24 9.49
C LYS A 300 0.99 -15.98 9.48
N ALA A 301 1.48 -16.40 8.32
CA ALA A 301 2.71 -17.20 8.23
C ALA A 301 3.38 -17.06 6.86
N ARG A 302 4.58 -17.64 6.72
CA ARG A 302 5.37 -17.69 5.48
C ARG A 302 5.71 -16.29 4.93
N MET A 303 6.46 -15.51 5.73
CA MET A 303 6.87 -14.15 5.35
C MET A 303 8.40 -13.96 5.22
N PRO A 304 9.15 -14.76 4.43
CA PRO A 304 8.76 -16.01 3.77
C PRO A 304 9.03 -17.26 4.60
N MET A 305 8.48 -18.40 4.17
CA MET A 305 8.98 -19.73 4.55
C MET A 305 9.81 -20.32 3.41
N ALA A 306 11.06 -20.71 3.66
CA ALA A 306 11.88 -21.35 2.65
C ALA A 306 12.36 -22.72 3.10
N ARG A 307 12.21 -23.74 2.23
CA ARG A 307 12.72 -25.09 2.45
C ARG A 307 14.13 -25.29 1.94
N VAL A 308 14.50 -24.59 0.89
CA VAL A 308 15.83 -24.62 0.27
C VAL A 308 16.18 -23.22 -0.24
N GLY A 309 17.41 -23.04 -0.72
CA GLY A 309 17.88 -21.81 -1.35
C GLY A 309 18.60 -20.86 -0.38
N LYS A 310 19.22 -19.84 -0.95
CA LYS A 310 19.85 -18.75 -0.21
C LYS A 310 18.94 -17.52 -0.25
N ILE A 311 18.45 -17.14 0.90
CA ILE A 311 17.46 -16.08 1.05
C ILE A 311 18.10 -14.89 1.75
N HIS A 312 18.02 -13.71 1.13
CA HIS A 312 18.43 -12.46 1.74
C HIS A 312 17.21 -11.63 2.14
N MET A 313 17.06 -11.38 3.44
CA MET A 313 15.99 -10.56 4.02
C MET A 313 16.57 -9.21 4.42
N LEU A 314 16.34 -8.16 3.61
CA LEU A 314 16.96 -6.86 3.75
C LEU A 314 15.94 -5.75 3.97
N ASN A 315 16.00 -5.06 5.11
CA ASN A 315 15.20 -3.87 5.42
C ASN A 315 13.67 -4.02 5.17
N ASN A 316 13.12 -5.19 5.47
CA ASN A 316 11.69 -5.40 5.34
C ASN A 316 10.92 -4.95 6.58
N TYR A 317 9.64 -4.63 6.40
CA TYR A 317 8.72 -4.14 7.40
C TYR A 317 7.63 -5.16 7.71
N TYR A 318 7.39 -5.41 9.00
CA TYR A 318 6.36 -6.35 9.47
C TYR A 318 5.42 -5.64 10.43
N THR A 319 4.13 -5.57 10.09
CA THR A 319 3.06 -5.02 10.94
C THR A 319 1.96 -6.02 11.24
N CYS A 320 2.08 -7.26 10.75
CA CYS A 320 1.14 -8.34 11.02
C CYS A 320 1.09 -8.69 12.51
N THR A 321 -0.11 -8.76 13.07
CA THR A 321 -0.31 -9.04 14.51
C THR A 321 -0.79 -10.46 14.79
N THR A 322 -1.09 -11.22 13.74
CA THR A 322 -1.71 -12.55 13.83
C THR A 322 -0.78 -13.65 13.34
N GLY A 323 -0.85 -14.80 13.97
CA GLY A 323 -0.38 -16.06 13.44
C GLY A 323 1.00 -16.54 13.83
N GLY A 324 1.60 -17.31 12.92
CA GLY A 324 2.85 -18.01 13.11
C GLY A 324 4.09 -17.15 12.86
N ASN A 325 5.23 -17.82 12.68
CA ASN A 325 6.49 -17.11 12.47
C ASN A 325 6.52 -16.32 11.17
N CYS A 326 6.95 -15.05 11.26
CA CYS A 326 7.20 -14.22 10.09
C CYS A 326 8.25 -14.88 9.19
N ILE A 327 9.50 -14.88 9.60
CA ILE A 327 10.60 -15.48 8.87
C ILE A 327 10.78 -16.93 9.31
N ASN A 328 10.66 -17.87 8.38
CA ASN A 328 10.65 -19.30 8.71
C ASN A 328 11.65 -20.08 7.85
N PRO A 329 12.95 -20.09 8.24
CA PRO A 329 13.96 -20.94 7.62
C PRO A 329 13.72 -22.42 7.93
N ARG A 330 13.69 -23.28 6.91
CA ARG A 330 13.45 -24.72 7.06
C ARG A 330 14.45 -25.54 6.25
N LYS A 331 14.62 -26.80 6.65
CA LYS A 331 15.37 -27.83 5.94
C LYS A 331 16.76 -27.38 5.47
N ASN A 332 16.92 -27.19 4.18
CA ASN A 332 18.19 -26.94 3.52
C ASN A 332 18.39 -25.47 3.12
N SER A 333 17.62 -24.57 3.68
CA SER A 333 17.72 -23.13 3.38
C SER A 333 18.91 -22.47 4.09
N GLU A 334 19.38 -21.40 3.50
CA GLU A 334 20.40 -20.50 4.04
C GLU A 334 19.81 -19.08 4.10
N PHE A 335 19.82 -18.43 5.26
CA PHE A 335 19.24 -17.11 5.43
C PHE A 335 20.26 -16.08 5.90
N LEU A 336 20.31 -14.93 5.23
CA LEU A 336 20.90 -13.68 5.74
C LEU A 336 19.76 -12.71 6.07
N ILE A 337 19.68 -12.26 7.34
CA ILE A 337 18.55 -11.47 7.85
C ILE A 337 19.10 -10.22 8.53
N GLU A 338 18.84 -9.03 7.92
CA GLU A 338 19.43 -7.79 8.41
C GLU A 338 18.58 -6.55 8.09
N GLY A 339 18.61 -5.57 8.98
CA GLY A 339 17.94 -4.30 8.83
C GLY A 339 16.41 -4.35 8.87
N ASN A 340 15.79 -5.51 9.17
CA ASN A 340 14.34 -5.65 9.18
C ASN A 340 13.72 -5.02 10.43
N TYR A 341 12.50 -4.50 10.31
CA TYR A 341 11.75 -3.89 11.39
C TYR A 341 10.45 -4.64 11.67
N PHE A 342 10.26 -5.06 12.94
CA PHE A 342 9.05 -5.73 13.42
C PHE A 342 8.31 -4.77 14.36
N ALA A 343 7.14 -4.31 13.93
CA ALA A 343 6.32 -3.33 14.63
C ALA A 343 5.71 -3.88 15.92
N LYS A 344 5.10 -3.00 16.69
CA LYS A 344 4.34 -3.34 17.90
C LYS A 344 3.25 -4.38 17.56
N GLY A 345 3.15 -5.41 18.39
CA GLY A 345 2.17 -6.49 18.22
C GLY A 345 2.68 -7.69 17.39
N VAL A 346 3.79 -7.56 16.65
CA VAL A 346 4.40 -8.70 15.96
C VAL A 346 5.19 -9.56 16.94
N LYS A 347 4.58 -10.67 17.38
CA LYS A 347 5.11 -11.50 18.48
C LYS A 347 5.98 -12.66 18.02
N SER A 348 5.68 -13.24 16.86
CA SER A 348 6.35 -14.44 16.32
C SER A 348 7.21 -14.07 15.11
N ILE A 349 8.33 -13.40 15.34
CA ILE A 349 9.15 -12.82 14.27
C ILE A 349 10.01 -13.83 13.52
N PHE A 350 10.36 -14.97 14.16
CA PHE A 350 11.31 -15.93 13.63
C PHE A 350 11.06 -17.34 14.16
N GLY A 351 11.24 -18.33 13.31
CA GLY A 351 11.23 -19.75 13.73
C GLY A 351 11.90 -20.64 12.70
N ALA A 352 13.11 -21.12 13.02
CA ALA A 352 13.87 -22.03 12.18
C ALA A 352 13.56 -23.49 12.52
N SER A 353 13.55 -24.36 11.49
CA SER A 353 13.42 -25.82 11.67
C SER A 353 14.27 -26.56 10.65
N GLY A 354 15.47 -27.00 11.07
CA GLY A 354 16.39 -27.77 10.26
C GLY A 354 17.06 -26.99 9.12
N ALA A 355 17.08 -25.66 9.17
CA ALA A 355 17.81 -24.84 8.20
C ALA A 355 19.31 -25.17 8.21
N THR A 356 19.95 -25.09 7.03
CA THR A 356 21.40 -25.36 6.89
C THR A 356 22.22 -24.29 7.61
N ALA A 357 21.86 -23.02 7.42
CA ALA A 357 22.52 -21.90 8.07
C ALA A 357 21.59 -20.69 8.16
N VAL A 358 21.69 -19.95 9.24
CA VAL A 358 21.01 -18.68 9.45
C VAL A 358 22.02 -17.68 10.00
N THR A 359 22.09 -16.51 9.40
CA THR A 359 22.80 -15.36 9.94
C THR A 359 21.80 -14.27 10.28
N TRP A 360 21.50 -14.14 11.55
CA TRP A 360 20.69 -13.05 12.09
C TRP A 360 21.60 -11.91 12.55
N LYS A 361 21.46 -10.75 11.93
CA LYS A 361 22.23 -9.55 12.29
C LYS A 361 21.55 -8.73 13.37
N ASN A 362 22.34 -8.10 14.22
CA ASN A 362 21.86 -7.17 15.26
C ASN A 362 21.34 -5.83 14.72
N THR A 363 21.38 -5.62 13.40
CA THR A 363 20.73 -4.51 12.69
C THR A 363 19.22 -4.68 12.57
N ASN A 364 18.69 -5.89 12.83
CA ASN A 364 17.23 -6.08 12.91
C ASN A 364 16.67 -5.48 14.20
N TYR A 365 15.46 -4.93 14.12
CA TYR A 365 14.79 -4.29 15.25
C TYR A 365 13.39 -4.85 15.47
N SER A 366 13.02 -5.09 16.71
CA SER A 366 11.68 -5.51 17.13
C SER A 366 11.21 -4.66 18.30
N VAL A 367 10.04 -4.03 18.14
CA VAL A 367 9.40 -3.24 19.21
C VAL A 367 9.10 -4.11 20.45
N GLU A 368 8.78 -5.39 20.25
CA GLU A 368 8.52 -6.35 21.33
C GLU A 368 9.81 -6.94 21.95
N GLY A 369 10.99 -6.44 21.56
CA GLY A 369 12.28 -6.93 22.06
C GLY A 369 12.60 -8.37 21.66
N LYS A 370 11.96 -8.91 20.63
CA LYS A 370 12.22 -10.25 20.11
C LYS A 370 13.44 -10.27 19.21
N SER A 371 14.10 -11.41 19.13
CA SER A 371 15.24 -11.67 18.25
C SER A 371 15.11 -13.03 17.62
N GLY A 372 15.68 -13.21 16.43
CA GLY A 372 15.98 -14.52 15.87
C GLY A 372 17.34 -15.02 16.33
N GLU A 373 17.71 -16.20 15.85
CA GLU A 373 18.95 -16.88 16.20
C GLU A 373 19.76 -17.19 14.95
N SER A 374 21.09 -17.08 15.09
CA SER A 374 22.01 -17.56 14.06
C SER A 374 22.32 -19.03 14.30
N SER A 375 22.48 -19.78 13.20
CA SER A 375 22.88 -21.20 13.26
C SER A 375 23.69 -21.58 12.02
N GLY A 376 24.53 -22.61 12.14
CA GLY A 376 25.39 -23.07 11.06
C GLY A 376 26.50 -22.08 10.70
N SER A 377 26.93 -22.09 9.44
CA SER A 377 27.98 -21.19 8.92
C SER A 377 27.41 -19.81 8.64
N THR A 378 28.27 -18.78 8.67
CA THR A 378 27.87 -17.42 8.29
C THR A 378 27.40 -17.39 6.84
N VAL A 379 26.15 -16.91 6.63
CA VAL A 379 25.58 -16.72 5.30
C VAL A 379 25.96 -15.34 4.78
N THR A 380 26.43 -15.29 3.54
CA THR A 380 26.73 -14.07 2.80
C THR A 380 26.12 -14.12 1.42
N VAL A 381 25.88 -12.96 0.83
CA VAL A 381 25.41 -12.81 -0.56
C VAL A 381 26.52 -12.20 -1.43
N PRO A 382 26.62 -12.57 -2.72
CA PRO A 382 27.77 -12.18 -3.54
C PRO A 382 27.58 -10.86 -4.31
N TYR A 383 26.61 -10.02 -3.94
CA TYR A 383 26.40 -8.70 -4.53
C TYR A 383 26.58 -7.59 -3.48
N SER A 384 26.86 -6.38 -3.97
CA SER A 384 26.98 -5.20 -3.11
C SER A 384 25.60 -4.61 -2.81
N TYR A 385 25.39 -4.20 -1.56
CA TYR A 385 24.16 -3.56 -1.09
C TYR A 385 24.47 -2.67 0.13
N THR A 386 23.51 -1.88 0.53
CA THR A 386 23.58 -1.08 1.75
C THR A 386 22.44 -1.50 2.67
N VAL A 387 22.76 -1.74 3.94
CA VAL A 387 21.76 -1.94 4.99
C VAL A 387 21.37 -0.58 5.52
N ALA A 388 20.12 -0.19 5.32
CA ALA A 388 19.59 1.03 5.92
C ALA A 388 19.35 0.84 7.43
N ASP A 389 19.38 1.92 8.19
CA ASP A 389 19.00 1.89 9.59
C ASP A 389 17.54 1.40 9.71
N ALA A 390 17.32 0.39 10.55
CA ALA A 390 16.00 -0.19 10.73
C ALA A 390 14.95 0.83 11.22
N SER A 391 15.36 1.89 11.93
CA SER A 391 14.46 2.96 12.37
C SER A 391 13.81 3.74 11.22
N LYS A 392 14.40 3.72 10.02
CA LYS A 392 13.84 4.35 8.82
C LYS A 392 12.81 3.48 8.10
N VAL A 393 12.84 2.18 8.33
CA VAL A 393 12.01 1.20 7.62
C VAL A 393 10.50 1.49 7.77
N PRO A 394 9.95 1.82 8.95
CA PRO A 394 8.52 2.14 9.08
C PRO A 394 8.08 3.29 8.18
N THR A 395 8.86 4.36 8.12
CA THR A 395 8.53 5.53 7.28
C THR A 395 8.75 5.24 5.80
N GLU A 396 9.93 4.74 5.44
CA GLU A 396 10.28 4.55 4.03
C GLU A 396 9.50 3.40 3.39
N VAL A 397 9.53 2.22 4.00
CA VAL A 397 8.83 1.04 3.45
C VAL A 397 7.33 1.15 3.67
N GLY A 398 6.88 1.65 4.83
CA GLY A 398 5.46 1.85 5.11
C GLY A 398 4.77 2.84 4.17
N THR A 399 5.51 3.81 3.62
CA THR A 399 4.97 4.83 2.70
C THR A 399 5.09 4.41 1.22
N TYR A 400 6.21 3.79 0.85
CA TYR A 400 6.55 3.64 -0.57
C TYR A 400 6.45 2.21 -1.10
N ALA A 401 6.32 1.18 -0.25
CA ALA A 401 6.07 -0.17 -0.72
C ALA A 401 4.66 -0.30 -1.32
N GLY A 402 4.50 -1.24 -2.25
CA GLY A 402 3.27 -1.45 -3.01
C GLY A 402 3.23 -0.70 -4.33
N ALA A 403 2.10 -0.73 -5.00
CA ALA A 403 1.89 -0.11 -6.32
C ALA A 403 1.73 1.42 -6.22
N THR A 404 2.79 2.09 -5.79
CA THR A 404 2.84 3.53 -5.51
C THR A 404 3.44 4.36 -6.64
N LEU A 405 4.02 3.71 -7.67
CA LEU A 405 4.65 4.35 -8.81
C LEU A 405 3.64 4.63 -9.94
N PHE A 406 3.99 5.53 -10.86
CA PHE A 406 3.31 5.72 -12.16
C PHE A 406 1.80 5.98 -12.09
N ASN A 407 1.30 6.50 -10.98
CA ASN A 407 -0.10 6.88 -10.83
C ASN A 407 -0.28 8.34 -11.22
N SER A 408 -1.21 8.64 -12.14
CA SER A 408 -1.48 10.02 -12.54
C SER A 408 -2.15 10.79 -11.39
N THR A 409 -1.70 12.02 -11.16
CA THR A 409 -2.33 12.96 -10.21
C THR A 409 -3.58 13.64 -10.75
N SER A 410 -4.05 13.27 -11.96
CA SER A 410 -5.25 13.87 -12.54
C SER A 410 -6.52 13.24 -11.98
N GLY A 411 -7.27 14.04 -11.23
CA GLY A 411 -8.61 13.70 -10.80
C GLY A 411 -9.53 13.42 -11.99
N GLY A 412 -10.11 12.24 -11.98
CA GLY A 412 -11.19 11.83 -12.86
C GLY A 412 -12.03 10.81 -12.12
N GLY A 413 -13.23 11.24 -11.71
CA GLY A 413 -14.15 10.43 -10.94
C GLY A 413 -14.56 9.16 -11.66
N GLY A 414 -14.59 8.09 -10.94
CA GLY A 414 -15.27 6.85 -11.21
C GLY A 414 -15.57 6.24 -9.85
N ASP A 415 -16.83 6.30 -9.47
CA ASP A 415 -17.34 5.65 -8.27
C ASP A 415 -17.18 4.12 -8.43
N ASP A 416 -16.13 3.55 -7.83
CA ASP A 416 -16.09 2.14 -7.49
C ASP A 416 -16.05 2.02 -5.97
N PRO A 417 -16.82 1.10 -5.38
CA PRO A 417 -16.76 0.85 -3.95
C PRO A 417 -15.37 0.29 -3.63
N VAL A 418 -14.50 1.17 -3.14
CA VAL A 418 -13.22 0.79 -2.54
C VAL A 418 -13.56 0.01 -1.29
N ASP A 419 -13.36 -1.32 -1.32
CA ASP A 419 -13.30 -2.13 -0.12
C ASP A 419 -12.19 -1.56 0.77
N PRO A 420 -12.48 -1.14 2.00
CA PRO A 420 -11.51 -0.44 2.82
C PRO A 420 -10.43 -1.41 3.29
N THR A 421 -9.28 -1.41 2.63
CA THR A 421 -8.05 -1.76 3.34
C THR A 421 -7.91 -0.74 4.46
N PRO A 422 -7.70 -1.13 5.72
CA PRO A 422 -7.35 -0.16 6.74
C PRO A 422 -5.97 0.41 6.37
N GLU A 423 -5.98 1.53 5.63
CA GLU A 423 -4.83 2.41 5.61
C GLU A 423 -4.54 2.72 7.07
N ASN A 424 -3.33 2.38 7.51
CA ASN A 424 -2.79 2.97 8.73
C ASN A 424 -3.04 4.46 8.58
N PRO A 425 -3.73 5.14 9.50
CA PRO A 425 -4.08 6.54 9.32
C PRO A 425 -2.78 7.29 9.01
N GLU A 426 -2.69 7.82 7.78
CA GLU A 426 -1.58 8.68 7.44
C GLU A 426 -1.54 9.79 8.48
N THR A 427 -0.53 9.75 9.34
CA THR A 427 -0.21 10.90 10.17
C THR A 427 0.26 11.97 9.19
N PRO A 428 -0.55 12.99 8.88
CA PRO A 428 -0.15 14.00 7.92
C PRO A 428 1.08 14.72 8.47
N GLU A 429 2.13 14.84 7.68
CA GLU A 429 3.23 15.72 8.04
C GLU A 429 2.66 17.12 8.27
N LEU A 430 2.96 17.72 9.44
CA LEU A 430 2.41 19.02 9.81
C LEU A 430 2.88 20.09 8.83
N VAL A 431 1.94 20.64 8.07
CA VAL A 431 2.23 21.69 7.08
C VAL A 431 2.49 23.00 7.80
N ASP A 432 3.70 23.53 7.69
CA ASP A 432 4.10 24.77 8.35
C ASP A 432 3.17 25.93 8.02
N GLY A 433 2.69 26.61 9.06
CA GLY A 433 1.72 27.69 8.95
C GLY A 433 0.28 27.30 8.61
N ASN A 434 -0.01 25.99 8.43
CA ASN A 434 -1.35 25.44 8.17
C ASN A 434 -1.79 24.42 9.22
N ASN A 435 -1.13 24.39 10.36
CA ASN A 435 -1.49 23.51 11.48
C ASN A 435 -1.74 24.32 12.75
N TYR A 436 -2.48 23.70 13.65
CA TYR A 436 -2.74 24.20 14.98
C TYR A 436 -2.71 23.07 15.98
N ILE A 437 -1.97 23.25 17.07
CA ILE A 437 -1.84 22.30 18.17
C ILE A 437 -2.31 22.98 19.44
N VAL A 438 -3.24 22.38 20.17
CA VAL A 438 -3.71 22.90 21.46
C VAL A 438 -2.57 22.90 22.48
N ALA A 439 -2.19 24.08 22.95
CA ALA A 439 -1.13 24.22 23.92
C ALA A 439 -1.60 23.90 25.35
N SER A 440 -0.68 23.48 26.21
CA SER A 440 -0.98 23.28 27.64
C SER A 440 -1.41 24.60 28.29
N GLY A 441 -2.53 24.59 29.00
CA GLY A 441 -3.08 25.79 29.64
C GLY A 441 -3.60 26.86 28.70
N GLU A 442 -3.80 26.54 27.42
CA GLU A 442 -4.36 27.47 26.44
C GLU A 442 -5.73 28.01 26.86
N ASN A 443 -5.92 29.31 26.77
CA ASN A 443 -7.22 29.94 27.05
C ASN A 443 -8.12 29.80 25.81
N VAL A 444 -9.15 28.94 25.91
CA VAL A 444 -10.18 28.73 24.89
C VAL A 444 -11.49 29.36 25.35
N TYR A 445 -12.13 30.11 24.48
CA TYR A 445 -13.40 30.82 24.74
C TYR A 445 -14.30 30.83 23.51
N ASN A 446 -15.56 31.21 23.70
CA ASN A 446 -16.56 31.29 22.63
C ASN A 446 -16.10 32.19 21.49
N GLY A 447 -16.17 31.67 20.27
CA GLY A 447 -15.78 32.40 19.07
C GLY A 447 -14.29 32.68 18.93
N LYS A 448 -13.43 32.03 19.75
CA LYS A 448 -11.98 32.12 19.54
C LYS A 448 -11.62 31.65 18.15
N VAL A 449 -10.87 32.47 17.41
CA VAL A 449 -10.42 32.20 16.04
C VAL A 449 -8.95 31.80 16.06
N ILE A 450 -8.66 30.71 15.42
CA ILE A 450 -7.30 30.25 15.08
C ILE A 450 -7.09 30.52 13.60
N THR A 451 -6.11 31.35 13.26
CA THR A 451 -5.80 31.73 11.88
C THR A 451 -4.53 31.07 11.42
N CYS A 452 -4.61 30.28 10.35
CA CYS A 452 -3.50 29.70 9.63
C CYS A 452 -3.42 30.31 8.20
N ASN A 453 -2.37 29.99 7.45
CA ASN A 453 -2.16 30.59 6.13
C ASN A 453 -3.33 30.38 5.16
N ASN A 454 -3.92 29.17 5.16
CA ASN A 454 -4.93 28.78 4.18
C ASN A 454 -6.26 28.33 4.79
N ILE A 455 -6.42 28.42 6.11
CA ILE A 455 -7.63 28.01 6.80
C ILE A 455 -7.78 28.76 8.13
N THR A 456 -9.00 29.08 8.50
CA THR A 456 -9.33 29.52 9.87
C THR A 456 -10.19 28.49 10.56
N MET A 457 -9.98 28.29 11.86
CA MET A 457 -10.88 27.54 12.73
C MET A 457 -11.47 28.46 13.78
N THR A 458 -12.75 28.32 14.04
CA THR A 458 -13.45 29.06 15.10
C THR A 458 -14.07 28.09 16.08
N TYR A 459 -13.81 28.29 17.38
CA TYR A 459 -14.49 27.58 18.44
C TYR A 459 -15.95 28.04 18.56
N GLY A 460 -16.85 27.09 18.75
CA GLY A 460 -18.29 27.38 18.87
C GLY A 460 -18.68 28.14 20.13
N ASN A 461 -19.97 28.26 20.37
CA ASN A 461 -20.56 29.03 21.47
C ASN A 461 -20.93 28.07 22.63
N ASP A 462 -19.97 27.48 23.31
CA ASP A 462 -20.18 26.54 24.42
C ASP A 462 -20.39 27.22 25.78
N GLY A 463 -19.66 28.30 26.06
CA GLY A 463 -19.68 29.01 27.34
C GLY A 463 -18.86 28.33 28.46
N ASN A 464 -18.35 27.11 28.21
CA ASN A 464 -17.62 26.32 29.23
C ASN A 464 -16.54 25.45 28.58
N TRP A 465 -15.58 26.10 27.93
CA TRP A 465 -14.44 25.45 27.30
C TRP A 465 -13.39 25.04 28.32
N THR A 466 -12.76 23.87 28.10
CA THR A 466 -11.68 23.35 28.91
C THR A 466 -10.54 22.84 28.06
N VAL A 467 -9.32 22.95 28.56
CA VAL A 467 -8.12 22.33 28.01
C VAL A 467 -7.55 21.36 29.03
N GLY A 468 -7.19 20.16 28.62
CA GLY A 468 -6.63 19.12 29.48
C GLY A 468 -5.62 18.25 28.74
N ALA A 469 -4.68 17.67 29.48
CA ALA A 469 -3.68 16.76 28.93
C ALA A 469 -4.29 15.40 28.54
N ARG A 470 -3.84 14.84 27.40
CA ARG A 470 -4.13 13.47 26.96
C ARG A 470 -3.06 13.03 25.97
N ASP A 471 -2.32 11.98 26.27
CA ASP A 471 -1.11 11.57 25.55
C ASP A 471 -1.38 10.53 24.44
N ALA A 472 -2.63 10.21 24.13
CA ALA A 472 -2.96 9.17 23.14
C ALA A 472 -2.44 9.47 21.72
N MET A 473 -2.22 10.76 21.38
CA MET A 473 -1.64 11.20 20.11
C MET A 473 -0.30 11.95 20.30
N ALA A 474 0.40 11.71 21.42
CA ALA A 474 1.66 12.40 21.73
C ALA A 474 2.80 12.10 20.74
N SER A 475 2.83 10.88 20.19
CA SER A 475 3.78 10.49 19.14
C SER A 475 3.64 11.34 17.85
N GLU A 476 2.50 11.96 17.65
CA GLU A 476 2.16 12.81 16.50
C GLU A 476 2.22 14.31 16.85
N GLY A 477 2.73 14.64 18.04
CA GLY A 477 2.89 16.01 18.50
C GLY A 477 1.68 16.60 19.23
N PHE A 478 0.63 15.81 19.53
CA PHE A 478 -0.60 16.27 20.15
C PHE A 478 -0.78 15.71 21.57
N SER A 479 -0.60 16.54 22.58
CA SER A 479 -0.66 16.13 24.01
C SER A 479 -1.73 16.85 24.83
N ASN A 480 -2.51 17.76 24.25
CA ASN A 480 -3.56 18.49 24.94
C ASN A 480 -4.84 18.53 24.13
N LEU A 481 -5.98 18.44 24.80
CA LEU A 481 -7.33 18.48 24.22
C LEU A 481 -8.05 19.77 24.58
N ALA A 482 -8.67 20.43 23.60
CA ALA A 482 -9.67 21.46 23.83
C ALA A 482 -11.07 20.91 23.56
N GLY A 483 -12.00 21.11 24.49
CA GLY A 483 -13.39 20.73 24.33
C GLY A 483 -14.34 21.49 25.24
N GLY A 484 -15.58 21.61 24.81
CA GLY A 484 -16.64 22.22 25.61
C GLY A 484 -17.41 21.19 26.43
N ASN A 485 -18.30 21.66 27.29
CA ASN A 485 -19.11 20.84 28.19
C ASN A 485 -20.63 20.92 27.91
N ASN A 486 -21.06 21.74 26.95
CA ASN A 486 -22.46 21.89 26.60
C ASN A 486 -22.81 21.21 25.28
N ASN A 487 -23.96 20.55 25.21
CA ASN A 487 -24.43 19.86 24.02
C ASN A 487 -24.63 20.84 22.86
N PRO A 488 -24.26 20.47 21.63
CA PRO A 488 -24.64 21.24 20.46
C PRO A 488 -26.15 21.36 20.34
N LYS A 489 -26.63 22.59 20.10
CA LYS A 489 -28.07 22.89 19.94
C LYS A 489 -28.29 23.65 18.65
N ASP A 490 -29.45 23.42 18.05
CA ASP A 490 -29.91 24.14 16.87
C ASP A 490 -30.44 25.56 17.22
N ALA A 491 -30.84 26.32 16.21
CA ALA A 491 -31.39 27.66 16.37
C ALA A 491 -32.69 27.71 17.21
N SER A 492 -33.36 26.58 17.40
CA SER A 492 -34.53 26.43 18.27
C SER A 492 -34.18 26.05 19.71
N ASN A 493 -32.89 26.07 20.07
CA ASN A 493 -32.34 25.69 21.38
C ASN A 493 -32.61 24.23 21.75
N LYS A 494 -32.83 23.35 20.77
CA LYS A 494 -32.95 21.88 20.95
C LYS A 494 -31.61 21.23 20.75
N ASN A 495 -31.32 20.16 21.50
CA ASN A 495 -30.13 19.33 21.29
C ASN A 495 -30.12 18.84 19.85
N TYR A 496 -28.93 18.93 19.22
CA TYR A 496 -28.75 18.48 17.86
C TYR A 496 -28.95 16.97 17.74
N SER A 497 -29.62 16.54 16.69
CA SER A 497 -29.88 15.14 16.37
C SER A 497 -29.87 14.92 14.87
N ALA A 498 -29.91 13.67 14.42
CA ALA A 498 -29.96 13.32 12.99
C ALA A 498 -31.11 13.96 12.20
N SER A 499 -32.19 14.38 12.89
CA SER A 499 -33.31 15.09 12.28
C SER A 499 -33.15 16.61 12.18
N SER A 500 -32.08 17.16 12.80
CA SER A 500 -31.81 18.61 12.74
C SER A 500 -31.31 18.98 11.35
N LYS A 501 -31.88 20.05 10.77
CA LYS A 501 -31.60 20.48 9.39
C LYS A 501 -30.53 21.58 9.30
N ASN A 502 -30.18 22.20 10.41
CA ASN A 502 -29.27 23.34 10.48
C ASN A 502 -28.06 23.00 11.34
N VAL A 503 -26.97 23.72 11.12
CA VAL A 503 -25.76 23.61 11.96
C VAL A 503 -26.05 24.06 13.41
N PRO A 504 -25.25 23.63 14.41
CA PRO A 504 -25.41 24.10 15.79
C PRO A 504 -25.08 25.59 15.90
N THR A 505 -25.84 26.29 16.77
CA THR A 505 -25.64 27.71 17.09
C THR A 505 -25.09 27.93 18.50
N THR A 506 -25.23 26.92 19.39
CA THR A 506 -24.68 26.91 20.73
C THR A 506 -24.16 25.55 21.07
N GLY A 507 -23.32 25.45 22.12
CA GLY A 507 -22.67 24.23 22.57
C GLY A 507 -21.31 23.98 21.90
N THR A 508 -20.80 22.77 22.04
CA THR A 508 -19.48 22.37 21.54
C THR A 508 -19.51 22.04 20.06
N TYR A 509 -18.91 22.89 19.22
CA TYR A 509 -18.66 22.64 17.80
C TYR A 509 -17.44 23.43 17.32
N TYR A 510 -16.90 23.02 16.18
CA TYR A 510 -15.74 23.65 15.55
C TYR A 510 -16.10 24.02 14.12
N VAL A 511 -15.74 25.24 13.70
CA VAL A 511 -16.04 25.77 12.35
C VAL A 511 -14.74 25.98 11.62
N PHE A 512 -14.62 25.44 10.41
CA PHE A 512 -13.47 25.61 9.55
C PHE A 512 -13.86 26.36 8.29
N THR A 513 -13.06 27.37 7.93
CA THR A 513 -13.27 28.18 6.71
C THR A 513 -11.95 28.22 5.94
N PRO A 514 -11.78 27.38 4.90
CA PRO A 514 -10.58 27.34 4.08
C PRO A 514 -10.56 28.50 3.08
N THR A 515 -9.39 29.09 2.87
CA THR A 515 -9.09 30.08 1.83
C THR A 515 -8.45 29.45 0.58
N SER A 516 -8.12 28.16 0.63
CA SER A 516 -7.78 27.30 -0.52
C SER A 516 -8.49 25.96 -0.39
N SER A 517 -8.67 25.22 -1.49
CA SER A 517 -9.13 23.82 -1.43
C SER A 517 -8.01 22.91 -0.92
N GLY A 518 -8.36 21.74 -0.35
CA GLY A 518 -7.38 20.82 0.21
C GLY A 518 -8.01 19.73 1.08
N THR A 519 -7.20 19.06 1.89
CA THR A 519 -7.64 18.05 2.86
C THR A 519 -7.40 18.56 4.27
N LEU A 520 -8.44 18.49 5.11
CA LEU A 520 -8.36 18.84 6.52
C LEU A 520 -8.30 17.57 7.38
N TYR A 521 -7.31 17.53 8.25
CA TYR A 521 -7.08 16.47 9.23
C TYR A 521 -7.30 17.06 10.63
N VAL A 522 -8.36 16.67 11.31
CA VAL A 522 -8.66 17.15 12.67
C VAL A 522 -8.30 16.07 13.67
N ALA A 523 -7.20 16.25 14.41
CA ALA A 523 -6.80 15.37 15.50
C ALA A 523 -7.83 15.46 16.62
N SER A 524 -8.58 14.39 16.88
CA SER A 524 -9.80 14.39 17.67
C SER A 524 -9.85 13.25 18.67
N TYR A 525 -10.51 13.51 19.80
CA TYR A 525 -10.97 12.50 20.74
C TYR A 525 -12.50 12.44 20.72
N VAL A 526 -13.04 11.26 20.51
CA VAL A 526 -14.48 10.98 20.53
C VAL A 526 -14.78 9.91 21.57
N TYR A 527 -15.72 10.18 22.44
CA TYR A 527 -16.15 9.23 23.49
C TYR A 527 -16.82 7.99 22.89
N THR A 528 -16.77 6.89 23.66
CA THR A 528 -17.34 5.57 23.32
C THR A 528 -18.71 5.67 22.66
N GLY A 529 -18.82 5.14 21.43
CA GLY A 529 -20.07 5.01 20.67
C GLY A 529 -20.78 6.30 20.34
N LYS A 530 -20.11 7.47 20.40
CA LYS A 530 -20.74 8.76 20.11
C LYS A 530 -20.73 9.08 18.65
N VAL A 531 -21.84 9.71 18.24
CA VAL A 531 -22.11 10.11 16.86
C VAL A 531 -21.35 11.39 16.53
N VAL A 532 -20.75 11.45 15.35
CA VAL A 532 -20.01 12.60 14.82
C VAL A 532 -20.70 13.16 13.58
N TYR A 533 -20.80 14.47 13.52
CA TYR A 533 -21.31 15.19 12.37
C TYR A 533 -20.21 16.02 11.73
N VAL A 534 -20.09 15.88 10.41
CA VAL A 534 -19.32 16.78 9.56
C VAL A 534 -20.27 17.33 8.49
N THR A 535 -20.31 18.66 8.33
CA THR A 535 -21.17 19.29 7.32
C THR A 535 -20.41 20.31 6.49
N GLU A 536 -20.78 20.45 5.21
CA GLU A 536 -20.36 21.54 4.32
C GLU A 536 -21.55 22.46 4.10
N ASN A 537 -21.43 23.74 4.46
CA ASN A 537 -22.52 24.73 4.35
C ASN A 537 -23.85 24.21 4.93
N GLY A 538 -23.80 23.42 6.01
CA GLY A 538 -24.96 22.82 6.66
C GLY A 538 -25.46 21.51 6.06
N SER A 539 -24.93 21.06 4.94
CA SER A 539 -25.23 19.74 4.36
C SER A 539 -24.26 18.69 4.89
N ALA A 540 -24.77 17.53 5.31
CA ALA A 540 -23.95 16.42 5.80
C ALA A 540 -23.02 15.91 4.70
N ILE A 541 -21.74 15.67 5.06
CA ILE A 541 -20.75 15.05 4.18
C ILE A 541 -20.11 13.86 4.88
N SER A 542 -19.63 12.88 4.11
CA SER A 542 -18.84 11.79 4.64
C SER A 542 -17.43 12.27 5.01
N PHE A 543 -16.82 11.60 5.98
CA PHE A 543 -15.45 11.84 6.43
C PHE A 543 -14.72 10.52 6.61
N LYS A 544 -13.40 10.53 6.70
CA LYS A 544 -12.61 9.33 7.04
C LYS A 544 -12.19 9.39 8.50
N ALA A 545 -12.17 8.23 9.15
CA ALA A 545 -11.59 8.02 10.48
C ALA A 545 -10.92 6.65 10.49
N ASN A 546 -9.63 6.57 10.82
CA ASN A 546 -8.79 5.35 10.68
C ASN A 546 -8.91 4.69 9.30
N GLY A 547 -8.82 5.49 8.22
CA GLY A 547 -8.95 4.99 6.85
C GLY A 547 -10.37 4.63 6.41
N THR A 548 -11.32 4.50 7.36
CA THR A 548 -12.70 4.11 7.07
C THR A 548 -13.57 5.33 6.75
N THR A 549 -14.36 5.27 5.68
CA THR A 549 -15.35 6.31 5.36
C THR A 549 -16.57 6.18 6.26
N ILE A 550 -16.89 7.25 6.97
CA ILE A 550 -18.01 7.35 7.90
C ILE A 550 -19.00 8.39 7.36
N ASN A 551 -20.28 8.05 7.30
CA ASN A 551 -21.31 9.03 6.98
C ASN A 551 -21.58 9.93 8.20
N SER A 552 -21.67 11.24 7.96
CA SER A 552 -22.06 12.20 8.99
C SER A 552 -23.34 11.76 9.71
N GLY A 553 -23.33 11.77 11.04
CA GLY A 553 -24.42 11.27 11.85
C GLY A 553 -24.27 9.81 12.31
N ASN A 554 -23.11 9.20 12.08
CA ASN A 554 -22.76 7.86 12.58
C ASN A 554 -21.64 7.94 13.64
N SER A 555 -21.50 6.86 14.43
CA SER A 555 -20.35 6.67 15.33
C SER A 555 -19.14 6.17 14.57
N ILE A 556 -17.93 6.59 14.99
CA ILE A 556 -16.67 6.13 14.39
C ILE A 556 -16.37 4.69 14.82
N THR A 557 -16.58 4.39 16.11
CA THR A 557 -16.28 3.07 16.70
C THR A 557 -17.21 2.85 17.89
N SER A 558 -17.33 1.60 18.34
CA SER A 558 -18.04 1.25 19.58
C SER A 558 -17.26 1.64 20.84
N GLY A 559 -15.93 1.85 20.75
CA GLY A 559 -15.03 2.29 21.82
C GLY A 559 -14.74 3.78 21.80
N GLU A 560 -13.72 4.20 22.57
CA GLU A 560 -13.15 5.55 22.46
C GLU A 560 -12.32 5.64 21.18
N TYR A 561 -12.28 6.82 20.59
CA TYR A 561 -11.50 7.12 19.41
C TYR A 561 -10.52 8.25 19.67
N ASP A 562 -9.25 8.02 19.44
CA ASP A 562 -8.20 9.02 19.34
C ASP A 562 -7.55 8.89 17.96
N GLY A 563 -7.64 9.93 17.13
CA GLY A 563 -7.12 9.90 15.76
C GLY A 563 -7.63 11.06 14.91
N TYR A 564 -7.34 10.99 13.62
CA TYR A 564 -7.76 12.02 12.68
C TYR A 564 -9.16 11.76 12.14
N ILE A 565 -9.99 12.81 12.20
CA ILE A 565 -11.19 12.95 11.38
C ILE A 565 -10.78 13.75 10.15
N THR A 566 -10.86 13.11 8.96
CA THR A 566 -10.31 13.66 7.72
C THR A 566 -11.39 13.84 6.68
N PHE A 567 -11.42 15.00 6.03
CA PHE A 567 -12.35 15.27 4.93
C PHE A 567 -11.80 16.33 3.97
N PRO A 568 -12.18 16.26 2.67
CA PRO A 568 -11.81 17.28 1.71
C PRO A 568 -12.56 18.58 2.01
N VAL A 569 -11.89 19.70 1.78
CA VAL A 569 -12.49 21.03 1.91
C VAL A 569 -12.28 21.87 0.66
N THR A 570 -13.29 22.64 0.28
CA THR A 570 -13.29 23.52 -0.90
C THR A 570 -13.17 24.97 -0.47
N LYS A 571 -12.34 25.74 -1.15
CA LYS A 571 -12.17 27.19 -0.93
C LYS A 571 -13.52 27.91 -0.82
N GLY A 572 -13.65 28.71 0.24
CA GLY A 572 -14.82 29.58 0.45
C GLY A 572 -16.08 28.88 0.96
N LYS A 573 -16.02 27.57 1.26
CA LYS A 573 -17.07 26.84 1.96
C LYS A 573 -16.85 26.88 3.46
N THR A 574 -17.91 26.59 4.23
CA THR A 574 -17.84 26.53 5.69
C THR A 574 -18.15 25.13 6.18
N TYR A 575 -17.25 24.56 6.98
CA TYR A 575 -17.35 23.21 7.51
C TYR A 575 -17.59 23.24 9.00
N TYR A 576 -18.48 22.38 9.49
CA TYR A 576 -18.74 22.21 10.92
C TYR A 576 -18.39 20.79 11.33
N LEU A 577 -17.65 20.66 12.43
CA LEU A 577 -17.36 19.39 13.11
C LEU A 577 -17.93 19.46 14.53
N PHE A 578 -18.80 18.50 14.88
CA PHE A 578 -19.40 18.42 16.22
C PHE A 578 -19.88 16.99 16.51
N GLY A 579 -20.07 16.68 17.78
CA GLY A 579 -20.63 15.41 18.23
C GLY A 579 -22.04 15.56 18.74
N GLU A 580 -22.77 14.45 18.79
CA GLU A 580 -23.98 14.39 19.58
C GLU A 580 -23.60 14.42 21.08
N ALA A 581 -24.18 15.34 21.85
CA ALA A 581 -24.00 15.44 23.29
C ALA A 581 -22.56 15.70 23.78
N THR A 582 -21.88 16.77 23.38
CA THR A 582 -20.58 17.25 23.92
C THR A 582 -19.45 16.25 23.93
N LYS A 583 -19.44 15.26 23.07
CA LYS A 583 -18.55 14.10 23.20
C LYS A 583 -17.45 14.07 22.14
N ILE A 584 -17.12 15.24 21.57
CA ILE A 584 -15.95 15.43 20.71
C ILE A 584 -15.06 16.52 21.29
N LYS A 585 -13.77 16.27 21.33
CA LYS A 585 -12.72 17.24 21.65
C LYS A 585 -11.64 17.17 20.60
N ILE A 586 -10.89 18.24 20.38
CA ILE A 586 -9.79 18.27 19.41
C ILE A 586 -8.45 18.48 20.11
N TYR A 587 -7.41 17.83 19.60
CA TYR A 587 -6.01 18.10 19.90
C TYR A 587 -5.48 19.27 19.05
N GLY A 588 -6.07 19.47 17.90
CA GLY A 588 -5.68 20.44 16.90
C GLY A 588 -6.09 20.01 15.50
N PHE A 589 -5.48 20.60 14.51
CA PHE A 589 -5.67 20.20 13.11
C PHE A 589 -4.43 20.46 12.26
N ASN A 590 -4.38 19.79 11.10
CA ASN A 590 -3.46 20.05 10.01
C ASN A 590 -4.25 20.19 8.71
N PHE A 591 -3.97 21.23 7.95
CA PHE A 591 -4.58 21.47 6.66
C PHE A 591 -3.54 21.33 5.55
N VAL A 592 -3.80 20.45 4.60
CA VAL A 592 -2.96 20.22 3.41
C VAL A 592 -3.66 20.85 2.21
N PRO A 593 -3.23 22.06 1.74
CA PRO A 593 -3.81 22.69 0.57
C PRO A 593 -3.57 21.86 -0.70
N GLU A 594 -4.55 21.85 -1.62
CA GLU A 594 -4.34 21.34 -2.98
C GLU A 594 -3.23 22.15 -3.67
N GLY A 595 -2.28 21.48 -4.32
CA GLY A 595 -1.21 22.16 -5.06
C GLY A 595 0.08 22.44 -4.29
N THR A 596 0.28 21.95 -3.07
CA THR A 596 1.57 22.05 -2.34
C THR A 596 2.64 21.05 -2.82
N GLY A 597 2.37 20.28 -3.89
CA GLY A 597 3.43 19.69 -4.71
C GLY A 597 4.02 20.78 -5.60
N VAL A 598 5.34 20.96 -5.57
CA VAL A 598 6.19 21.90 -6.33
C VAL A 598 5.41 22.77 -7.34
N GLU A 599 5.05 23.99 -6.97
CA GLU A 599 4.49 24.96 -7.92
C GLU A 599 5.53 25.21 -9.01
N ASN A 600 5.17 24.91 -10.27
CA ASN A 600 5.85 25.44 -11.43
C ASN A 600 5.61 26.95 -11.46
N VAL A 601 6.45 27.71 -10.82
CA VAL A 601 6.42 29.17 -10.92
C VAL A 601 7.07 29.58 -12.25
N ASN A 602 6.36 29.31 -13.34
CA ASN A 602 6.52 29.99 -14.61
C ASN A 602 5.59 31.22 -14.61
N ALA A 603 5.87 32.20 -13.79
CA ALA A 603 5.30 33.54 -13.95
C ALA A 603 6.17 34.55 -13.19
N ASN A 604 6.96 35.31 -13.94
CA ASN A 604 7.42 36.66 -13.62
C ASN A 604 7.75 36.95 -12.14
N LEU A 605 8.70 36.24 -11.55
CA LEU A 605 9.45 36.80 -10.45
C LEU A 605 10.39 37.84 -11.05
N ASN A 606 10.03 39.09 -10.92
CA ASN A 606 10.88 40.24 -11.20
C ASN A 606 12.05 40.22 -10.18
N LEU A 607 13.14 39.52 -10.52
CA LEU A 607 14.29 39.25 -9.66
C LEU A 607 15.16 40.53 -9.42
N ASN A 608 14.65 41.73 -9.76
CA ASN A 608 15.36 42.98 -9.66
C ASN A 608 15.13 43.79 -8.38
N ALA A 609 14.43 43.29 -7.38
CA ALA A 609 14.26 43.96 -6.11
C ALA A 609 15.12 43.29 -5.02
N ASN A 610 16.34 43.86 -4.79
CA ASN A 610 17.18 43.74 -3.58
C ASN A 610 17.17 42.38 -2.85
N TRP A 611 17.66 41.33 -3.53
CA TRP A 611 17.83 40.03 -2.87
C TRP A 611 19.34 39.74 -2.67
N ASN A 612 19.80 39.69 -1.41
CA ASN A 612 21.15 39.36 -1.00
C ASN A 612 21.33 37.90 -0.54
N GLY A 613 20.40 37.00 -0.91
CA GLY A 613 20.39 35.66 -0.40
C GLY A 613 21.10 34.64 -1.30
N LYS A 614 21.68 33.65 -0.68
CA LYS A 614 22.33 32.52 -1.35
C LYS A 614 21.28 31.48 -1.80
N VAL A 615 21.50 30.94 -3.00
CA VAL A 615 20.67 29.87 -3.59
C VAL A 615 21.42 28.56 -3.46
N TYR A 616 20.72 27.54 -3.00
CA TYR A 616 21.29 26.20 -2.81
C TYR A 616 20.55 25.16 -3.66
N ASN A 617 21.26 24.17 -4.21
CA ASN A 617 20.62 22.99 -4.79
C ASN A 617 20.11 22.05 -3.67
N LEU A 618 19.43 20.97 -4.04
CA LEU A 618 18.91 19.98 -3.06
C LEU A 618 20.00 19.27 -2.26
N ALA A 619 21.24 19.28 -2.72
CA ALA A 619 22.39 18.74 -1.99
C ALA A 619 23.00 19.76 -0.99
N GLY A 620 22.41 20.96 -0.83
CA GLY A 620 22.89 22.01 0.06
C GLY A 620 24.10 22.78 -0.48
N GLN A 621 24.44 22.67 -1.75
CA GLN A 621 25.53 23.39 -2.39
C GLN A 621 25.02 24.73 -2.93
N GLU A 622 25.74 25.81 -2.69
CA GLU A 622 25.45 27.12 -3.27
C GLU A 622 25.59 27.07 -4.80
N VAL A 623 24.59 27.57 -5.52
CA VAL A 623 24.55 27.55 -6.99
C VAL A 623 24.33 28.94 -7.57
N ASP A 624 24.88 29.17 -8.76
CA ASP A 624 24.82 30.45 -9.47
C ASP A 624 23.51 30.60 -10.30
N SER A 625 23.40 31.74 -10.99
CA SER A 625 22.25 32.09 -11.83
C SER A 625 22.03 31.18 -13.04
N ASN A 626 23.03 30.40 -13.43
CA ASN A 626 22.98 29.51 -14.61
C ASN A 626 22.55 28.08 -14.27
N TYR A 627 22.47 27.74 -12.98
CA TYR A 627 22.02 26.43 -12.54
C TYR A 627 20.58 26.20 -12.99
N ARG A 628 20.30 25.03 -13.57
CA ARG A 628 18.97 24.56 -13.95
C ARG A 628 18.62 23.35 -13.09
N GLY A 629 17.46 23.41 -12.45
CA GLY A 629 17.00 22.38 -11.54
C GLY A 629 16.30 22.95 -10.31
N ILE A 630 15.97 22.10 -9.35
CA ILE A 630 15.34 22.54 -8.09
C ILE A 630 16.37 23.21 -7.20
N VAL A 631 16.10 24.45 -6.77
CA VAL A 631 16.92 25.21 -5.85
C VAL A 631 16.13 25.58 -4.60
N ILE A 632 16.83 25.83 -3.50
CA ILE A 632 16.26 26.32 -2.24
C ILE A 632 16.54 27.83 -2.13
N ILE A 633 15.48 28.62 -2.08
CA ILE A 633 15.50 30.07 -1.91
C ILE A 633 14.64 30.41 -0.70
N ASN A 634 15.21 31.00 0.35
CA ASN A 634 14.51 31.33 1.61
C ASN A 634 13.75 30.13 2.20
N GLY A 635 14.35 28.94 2.18
CA GLY A 635 13.73 27.72 2.68
C GLY A 635 12.65 27.11 1.78
N LYS A 636 12.35 27.72 0.62
CA LYS A 636 11.37 27.19 -0.35
C LYS A 636 12.07 26.55 -1.55
N LYS A 637 11.53 25.44 -2.01
CA LYS A 637 11.99 24.76 -3.24
C LYS A 637 11.42 25.49 -4.47
N VAL A 638 12.28 25.90 -5.39
CA VAL A 638 11.95 26.62 -6.63
C VAL A 638 12.63 25.92 -7.80
N MET A 639 11.93 25.73 -8.92
CA MET A 639 12.54 25.24 -10.16
C MET A 639 13.17 26.43 -10.91
N ARG A 640 14.44 26.30 -11.34
CA ARG A 640 15.19 27.26 -12.14
C ARG A 640 15.54 26.75 -13.53
#